data_16916bf663c605ce5db79ec27857a7a3
#
_entry.id   16916bf663c605ce5db79ec27857a7a3
#
_cell.length_a   1.000
_cell.length_b   1.000
_cell.length_c   1.000
_cell.angle_alpha   90.00
_cell.angle_beta   90.00
_cell.angle_gamma   90.00
#
_symmetry.space_group_name_H-M   'P 1'
#
loop_
_entity.id
_entity.type
_entity.pdbx_description
1 polymer ?
#
loop_
_entity_poly.entity_id
_entity_poly.type
_entity_poly.pdbx_seq_one_letter_code
_entity_poly.pdbx_strand_id
1 'polypeptide(L)'
;MAVQEGDDDPFEEQRERVDDSMQRLFRRYGSENAFEYAVAIVASVLARLLDLVPPVMLGVAIDAIFTDSRAFGLGPVPAEWLPATQEGQFALTVAIIAGSFALGAVFHWLRNWGWNASSQNITHDVRVDAYNQMQRLGMDFFSDKQTGELMSILSNDVNQLERFLNDGLNSASRLIVMVIGVSLVLFTYNWQLALVALVPVPLIALFTYGFISIIRPKYKTMRATVGALNSRLENNLGGIQVIKSSNTERYEDDRVDDASMEYFDANWDAIWTRIKFFPSLQAISGFGFALTFVVGGYWVFAGAPGPLTGELTLGTFVVFIQLSQQLTWPMAQFGQVINMYQRAEASSARVFGLMDEHGALADDDELPDLAVEGGRVEYDDVTFGYDEEPIVEGVSFTVEPGETAALVGPTGAGKSTVLKLLLRMYDVDEGEIRIDGQDVRDVSLRSLRQSIGYVGQDTFLFYGTVRENIAYGTFIADDEEIVEAAKAAEAHEFIRDLPEGYDTMVGERGVKLSGGQRQRISIARAVLKDPEILVLDEATSDVDTETEMLIQRSLDELTEDRTTFAIAHRLSTIKDAERIVVLEDGRIVEHGGHDELLENGGLYAHLWGVQAGEIDELPEEFIERAAKRQARTEAGND
;
A
#
# COMPACT_ATOMS: atom_id res chain seq x y z
N MET A 1 19.34 23.84 -17.04
CA MET A 1 19.66 22.50 -16.59
C MET A 1 18.37 21.73 -16.60
N ALA A 2 18.20 20.81 -17.53
CA ALA A 2 16.95 20.06 -17.71
C ALA A 2 16.81 19.12 -16.50
N VAL A 3 15.74 19.31 -15.74
CA VAL A 3 15.31 18.36 -14.71
C VAL A 3 14.94 17.09 -15.45
N GLN A 4 15.72 16.04 -15.27
CA GLN A 4 15.34 14.69 -15.70
C GLN A 4 14.00 14.35 -15.05
N GLU A 5 13.02 14.06 -15.89
CA GLU A 5 11.74 13.47 -15.51
C GLU A 5 12.01 12.02 -15.10
N GLY A 6 12.38 11.83 -13.84
CA GLY A 6 12.34 10.56 -13.18
C GLY A 6 11.15 10.58 -12.22
N ASP A 7 9.97 10.34 -12.73
CA ASP A 7 8.84 9.84 -11.95
C ASP A 7 8.98 8.30 -12.02
N ASP A 8 10.09 7.77 -11.48
CA ASP A 8 10.31 6.34 -11.36
C ASP A 8 9.31 5.84 -10.31
N ASP A 9 8.16 5.35 -10.81
CA ASP A 9 7.24 4.55 -9.99
C ASP A 9 8.04 3.30 -9.57
N PRO A 10 8.42 3.14 -8.28
CA PRO A 10 9.27 2.03 -7.83
C PRO A 10 8.66 0.65 -8.11
N PHE A 11 7.42 0.62 -8.59
CA PHE A 11 6.69 -0.58 -9.01
C PHE A 11 6.36 -0.57 -10.52
N GLU A 12 7.08 0.21 -11.34
CA GLU A 12 6.81 0.30 -12.79
C GLU A 12 7.04 -1.05 -13.48
N GLU A 13 8.13 -1.74 -13.17
CA GLU A 13 8.41 -3.08 -13.68
C GLU A 13 7.33 -4.09 -13.28
N GLN A 14 6.94 -4.11 -12.01
CA GLN A 14 5.89 -5.00 -11.50
C GLN A 14 4.55 -4.69 -12.15
N ARG A 15 4.25 -3.41 -12.37
CA ARG A 15 3.03 -2.96 -13.03
C ARG A 15 2.97 -3.39 -14.50
N GLU A 16 4.08 -3.30 -15.23
CA GLU A 16 4.16 -3.66 -16.65
C GLU A 16 4.03 -5.17 -16.90
N ARG A 17 4.38 -5.98 -15.89
CA ARG A 17 4.24 -7.45 -15.97
C ARG A 17 2.79 -7.94 -15.86
N VAL A 18 1.86 -7.10 -15.40
CA VAL A 18 0.48 -7.50 -15.15
C VAL A 18 -0.44 -7.05 -16.28
N ASP A 19 -0.83 -7.99 -17.13
CA ASP A 19 -1.87 -7.78 -18.13
C ASP A 19 -3.27 -7.96 -17.50
N ASP A 20 -4.25 -7.15 -17.97
CA ASP A 20 -5.67 -7.27 -17.60
C ASP A 20 -5.96 -7.33 -16.07
N SER A 21 -5.25 -6.51 -15.28
CA SER A 21 -5.35 -6.51 -13.80
C SER A 21 -6.79 -6.40 -13.28
N MET A 22 -7.62 -5.58 -13.92
CA MET A 22 -9.03 -5.42 -13.56
C MET A 22 -9.85 -6.68 -13.84
N GLN A 23 -9.59 -7.39 -14.95
CA GLN A 23 -10.26 -8.65 -15.26
C GLN A 23 -9.88 -9.72 -14.24
N ARG A 24 -8.61 -9.76 -13.84
CA ARG A 24 -8.10 -10.63 -12.79
C ARG A 24 -8.78 -10.36 -11.44
N LEU A 25 -8.96 -9.08 -11.06
CA LEU A 25 -9.67 -8.67 -9.85
C LEU A 25 -11.09 -9.28 -9.81
N PHE A 26 -11.86 -9.06 -10.89
CA PHE A 26 -13.22 -9.58 -10.96
C PHE A 26 -13.29 -11.11 -11.03
N ARG A 27 -12.34 -11.75 -11.72
CA ARG A 27 -12.33 -13.20 -11.85
C ARG A 27 -11.97 -13.90 -10.53
N ARG A 28 -10.97 -13.37 -9.79
CA ARG A 28 -10.49 -13.98 -8.55
C ARG A 28 -11.44 -13.69 -7.39
N TYR A 29 -11.75 -12.43 -7.14
CA TYR A 29 -12.51 -12.01 -5.96
C TYR A 29 -14.01 -11.74 -6.26
N GLY A 30 -14.34 -11.37 -7.49
CA GLY A 30 -15.72 -11.10 -7.87
C GLY A 30 -16.60 -12.35 -7.90
N SER A 31 -16.05 -13.52 -8.21
CA SER A 31 -16.78 -14.79 -8.22
C SER A 31 -17.25 -15.21 -6.82
N GLU A 32 -16.47 -14.93 -5.79
CA GLU A 32 -16.80 -15.24 -4.40
C GLU A 32 -17.90 -14.34 -3.84
N ASN A 33 -18.00 -13.11 -4.37
CA ASN A 33 -19.00 -12.11 -4.00
C ASN A 33 -20.14 -11.97 -5.04
N ALA A 34 -20.40 -13.04 -5.82
CA ALA A 34 -21.37 -13.03 -6.92
C ALA A 34 -22.80 -12.74 -6.47
N PHE A 35 -23.19 -13.14 -5.26
CA PHE A 35 -24.52 -12.88 -4.71
C PHE A 35 -24.75 -11.39 -4.47
N GLU A 36 -23.83 -10.72 -3.79
CA GLU A 36 -23.88 -9.28 -3.49
C GLU A 36 -23.89 -8.46 -4.78
N TYR A 37 -23.06 -8.83 -5.76
CA TYR A 37 -23.07 -8.21 -7.08
C TYR A 37 -24.39 -8.41 -7.82
N ALA A 38 -24.96 -9.62 -7.80
CA ALA A 38 -26.24 -9.89 -8.43
C ALA A 38 -27.36 -9.04 -7.80
N VAL A 39 -27.39 -8.95 -6.47
CA VAL A 39 -28.32 -8.08 -5.75
C VAL A 39 -28.11 -6.62 -6.14
N ALA A 40 -26.87 -6.14 -6.17
CA ALA A 40 -26.53 -4.77 -6.53
C ALA A 40 -26.99 -4.41 -7.95
N ILE A 41 -26.72 -5.29 -8.93
CA ILE A 41 -27.08 -5.08 -10.35
C ILE A 41 -28.59 -5.13 -10.54
N VAL A 42 -29.25 -6.17 -10.03
CA VAL A 42 -30.71 -6.33 -10.17
C VAL A 42 -31.44 -5.17 -9.48
N ALA A 43 -31.04 -4.84 -8.26
CA ALA A 43 -31.64 -3.72 -7.53
C ALA A 43 -31.34 -2.37 -8.23
N SER A 44 -30.16 -2.18 -8.85
CA SER A 44 -29.85 -1.01 -9.65
C SER A 44 -30.80 -0.86 -10.83
N VAL A 45 -31.06 -1.94 -11.57
CA VAL A 45 -31.98 -1.91 -12.71
C VAL A 45 -33.41 -1.60 -12.24
N LEU A 46 -33.90 -2.33 -11.23
CA LEU A 46 -35.27 -2.17 -10.74
C LEU A 46 -35.51 -0.76 -10.13
N ALA A 47 -34.56 -0.27 -9.34
CA ALA A 47 -34.64 1.08 -8.80
C ALA A 47 -34.76 2.12 -9.91
N ARG A 48 -33.96 2.02 -10.97
CA ARG A 48 -33.98 2.97 -12.08
C ARG A 48 -35.23 2.85 -12.95
N LEU A 49 -35.76 1.65 -13.16
CA LEU A 49 -37.03 1.48 -13.86
C LEU A 49 -38.17 2.12 -13.06
N LEU A 50 -38.15 2.01 -11.72
CA LEU A 50 -39.15 2.68 -10.87
C LEU A 50 -39.03 4.20 -10.89
N ASP A 51 -37.82 4.76 -11.05
CA ASP A 51 -37.60 6.20 -11.21
C ASP A 51 -38.25 6.76 -12.49
N LEU A 52 -38.49 5.90 -13.52
CA LEU A 52 -39.16 6.30 -14.76
C LEU A 52 -40.68 6.29 -14.64
N VAL A 53 -41.27 5.62 -13.64
CA VAL A 53 -42.72 5.49 -13.47
C VAL A 53 -43.42 6.83 -13.23
N PRO A 54 -42.96 7.72 -12.32
CA PRO A 54 -43.65 8.99 -12.06
C PRO A 54 -43.83 9.90 -13.29
N PRO A 55 -42.79 10.16 -14.13
CA PRO A 55 -42.97 10.93 -15.36
C PRO A 55 -43.96 10.30 -16.34
N VAL A 56 -43.92 8.99 -16.51
CA VAL A 56 -44.81 8.23 -17.39
C VAL A 56 -46.26 8.31 -16.89
N MET A 57 -46.48 8.08 -15.60
CA MET A 57 -47.79 8.14 -14.99
C MET A 57 -48.39 9.55 -15.02
N LEU A 58 -47.54 10.57 -14.87
CA LEU A 58 -47.97 11.95 -15.03
C LEU A 58 -48.48 12.24 -16.46
N GLY A 59 -47.78 11.74 -17.48
CA GLY A 59 -48.20 11.84 -18.87
C GLY A 59 -49.55 11.16 -19.13
N VAL A 60 -49.71 9.91 -18.63
CA VAL A 60 -50.97 9.17 -18.72
C VAL A 60 -52.12 9.93 -18.03
N ALA A 61 -51.88 10.49 -16.85
CA ALA A 61 -52.88 11.24 -16.11
C ALA A 61 -53.29 12.54 -16.87
N ILE A 62 -52.33 13.24 -17.45
CA ILE A 62 -52.63 14.45 -18.27
C ILE A 62 -53.51 14.07 -19.44
N ASP A 63 -53.18 13.05 -20.20
CA ASP A 63 -53.90 12.68 -21.41
C ASP A 63 -55.28 12.10 -21.10
N ALA A 64 -55.44 11.28 -20.07
CA ALA A 64 -56.69 10.58 -19.80
C ALA A 64 -57.62 11.31 -18.82
N ILE A 65 -57.07 12.04 -17.82
CA ILE A 65 -57.88 12.61 -16.74
C ILE A 65 -58.14 14.10 -16.97
N PHE A 66 -57.10 14.86 -17.43
CA PHE A 66 -57.19 16.32 -17.52
C PHE A 66 -57.57 16.82 -18.92
N THR A 67 -57.17 16.11 -20.00
CA THR A 67 -57.42 16.56 -21.37
C THR A 67 -58.40 15.67 -22.15
N ASP A 68 -58.73 14.48 -21.62
CA ASP A 68 -59.58 13.46 -22.25
C ASP A 68 -59.14 13.13 -23.71
N SER A 69 -57.86 13.29 -23.98
CA SER A 69 -57.30 13.11 -25.32
C SER A 69 -56.99 11.62 -25.63
N ARG A 70 -56.86 10.77 -24.62
CA ARG A 70 -56.68 9.33 -24.73
C ARG A 70 -57.42 8.59 -23.62
N ALA A 71 -57.88 7.36 -23.90
CA ALA A 71 -58.38 6.49 -22.86
C ALA A 71 -57.30 6.15 -21.82
N PHE A 72 -57.68 6.08 -20.54
CA PHE A 72 -56.76 5.68 -19.47
C PHE A 72 -56.28 4.26 -19.73
N GLY A 73 -54.96 4.08 -19.89
CA GLY A 73 -54.35 2.79 -20.19
C GLY A 73 -52.98 2.65 -19.55
N LEU A 74 -52.69 1.47 -19.02
CA LEU A 74 -51.40 1.12 -18.38
C LEU A 74 -50.67 0.05 -19.16
N GLY A 75 -50.48 0.24 -20.46
CA GLY A 75 -49.76 -0.69 -21.32
C GLY A 75 -50.38 -2.08 -21.38
N PRO A 76 -49.78 -3.12 -20.81
CA PRO A 76 -50.24 -4.49 -20.90
C PRO A 76 -51.44 -4.82 -20.00
N VAL A 77 -51.91 -3.85 -19.16
CA VAL A 77 -53.04 -4.08 -18.24
C VAL A 77 -54.36 -4.04 -19.00
N PRO A 78 -55.21 -5.08 -18.93
CA PRO A 78 -56.53 -5.06 -19.57
C PRO A 78 -57.38 -3.87 -19.09
N ALA A 79 -58.08 -3.21 -20.01
CA ALA A 79 -58.92 -2.03 -19.69
C ALA A 79 -60.01 -2.34 -18.66
N GLU A 80 -60.49 -3.58 -18.61
CA GLU A 80 -61.51 -4.05 -17.68
C GLU A 80 -61.06 -3.99 -16.20
N TRP A 81 -59.73 -4.00 -15.93
CA TRP A 81 -59.18 -3.96 -14.59
C TRP A 81 -58.91 -2.48 -14.14
N LEU A 82 -59.07 -1.54 -15.04
CA LEU A 82 -58.83 -0.14 -14.75
C LEU A 82 -60.09 0.57 -14.29
N PRO A 83 -59.98 1.56 -13.39
CA PRO A 83 -61.14 2.35 -12.95
C PRO A 83 -61.81 3.07 -14.12
N ALA A 84 -63.14 3.00 -14.19
CA ALA A 84 -63.93 3.69 -15.21
C ALA A 84 -64.17 5.19 -14.91
N THR A 85 -64.01 5.59 -13.64
CA THR A 85 -64.23 6.98 -13.20
C THR A 85 -62.94 7.78 -13.15
N GLN A 86 -62.96 9.07 -13.50
CA GLN A 86 -61.77 9.94 -13.41
C GLN A 86 -61.18 10.00 -11.99
N GLU A 87 -62.02 10.02 -10.96
CA GLU A 87 -61.55 9.96 -9.56
C GLU A 87 -60.79 8.68 -9.25
N GLY A 88 -61.30 7.52 -9.72
CA GLY A 88 -60.64 6.22 -9.56
C GLY A 88 -59.31 6.14 -10.33
N GLN A 89 -59.27 6.69 -11.56
CA GLN A 89 -58.04 6.77 -12.37
C GLN A 89 -56.98 7.66 -11.69
N PHE A 90 -57.39 8.79 -11.13
CA PHE A 90 -56.53 9.68 -10.38
C PHE A 90 -55.97 9.00 -9.11
N ALA A 91 -56.85 8.35 -8.33
CA ALA A 91 -56.46 7.63 -7.14
C ALA A 91 -55.46 6.50 -7.46
N LEU A 92 -55.68 5.74 -8.54
CA LEU A 92 -54.78 4.69 -9.02
C LEU A 92 -53.44 5.29 -9.46
N THR A 93 -53.44 6.40 -10.19
CA THR A 93 -52.20 7.11 -10.59
C THR A 93 -51.39 7.53 -9.39
N VAL A 94 -52.01 8.15 -8.37
CA VAL A 94 -51.34 8.54 -7.12
C VAL A 94 -50.80 7.30 -6.39
N ALA A 95 -51.58 6.24 -6.32
CA ALA A 95 -51.14 4.98 -5.67
C ALA A 95 -49.93 4.35 -6.38
N ILE A 96 -49.91 4.34 -7.72
CA ILE A 96 -48.76 3.85 -8.51
C ILE A 96 -47.52 4.72 -8.29
N ILE A 97 -47.67 6.04 -8.32
CA ILE A 97 -46.56 6.96 -8.09
C ILE A 97 -46.01 6.78 -6.65
N ALA A 98 -46.88 6.77 -5.63
CA ALA A 98 -46.48 6.54 -4.25
C ALA A 98 -45.84 5.16 -4.06
N GLY A 99 -46.42 4.13 -4.66
CA GLY A 99 -45.87 2.79 -4.66
C GLY A 99 -44.49 2.68 -5.33
N SER A 100 -44.31 3.41 -6.46
CA SER A 100 -42.99 3.42 -7.14
C SER A 100 -41.92 4.10 -6.30
N PHE A 101 -42.21 5.16 -5.56
CA PHE A 101 -41.28 5.78 -4.63
C PHE A 101 -40.96 4.87 -3.44
N ALA A 102 -41.98 4.23 -2.83
CA ALA A 102 -41.79 3.34 -1.70
C ALA A 102 -40.96 2.12 -2.08
N LEU A 103 -41.32 1.46 -3.19
CA LEU A 103 -40.59 0.29 -3.69
C LEU A 103 -39.19 0.69 -4.21
N GLY A 104 -39.12 1.85 -4.87
CA GLY A 104 -37.85 2.45 -5.31
C GLY A 104 -36.88 2.64 -4.15
N ALA A 105 -37.34 3.17 -3.01
CA ALA A 105 -36.51 3.34 -1.83
C ALA A 105 -35.93 2.00 -1.32
N VAL A 106 -36.73 0.91 -1.34
CA VAL A 106 -36.25 -0.43 -0.98
C VAL A 106 -35.16 -0.91 -1.92
N PHE A 107 -35.37 -0.76 -3.26
CA PHE A 107 -34.35 -1.19 -4.22
C PHE A 107 -33.12 -0.29 -4.21
N HIS A 108 -33.23 1.01 -3.92
CA HIS A 108 -32.09 1.88 -3.69
C HIS A 108 -31.28 1.45 -2.47
N TRP A 109 -31.94 1.04 -1.40
CA TRP A 109 -31.28 0.49 -0.21
C TRP A 109 -30.55 -0.83 -0.51
N LEU A 110 -31.25 -1.79 -1.16
CA LEU A 110 -30.64 -3.08 -1.55
C LEU A 110 -29.44 -2.90 -2.50
N ARG A 111 -29.54 -1.99 -3.46
CA ARG A 111 -28.45 -1.63 -4.37
C ARG A 111 -27.24 -1.11 -3.58
N ASN A 112 -27.45 -0.13 -2.68
CA ASN A 112 -26.37 0.44 -1.90
C ASN A 112 -25.74 -0.61 -0.99
N TRP A 113 -26.55 -1.46 -0.36
CA TRP A 113 -26.07 -2.59 0.41
C TRP A 113 -25.20 -3.52 -0.44
N GLY A 114 -25.68 -3.95 -1.59
CA GLY A 114 -24.95 -4.88 -2.45
C GLY A 114 -23.61 -4.34 -2.94
N TRP A 115 -23.57 -3.08 -3.43
CA TRP A 115 -22.30 -2.46 -3.87
C TRP A 115 -21.31 -2.26 -2.72
N ASN A 116 -21.77 -1.84 -1.54
CA ASN A 116 -20.89 -1.66 -0.39
C ASN A 116 -20.40 -3.01 0.17
N ALA A 117 -21.27 -3.99 0.31
CA ALA A 117 -20.89 -5.30 0.83
C ALA A 117 -19.84 -5.98 -0.06
N SER A 118 -20.10 -6.05 -1.40
CA SER A 118 -19.14 -6.63 -2.33
C SER A 118 -17.81 -5.88 -2.36
N SER A 119 -17.83 -4.55 -2.32
CA SER A 119 -16.61 -3.74 -2.30
C SER A 119 -15.80 -3.98 -1.02
N GLN A 120 -16.41 -3.99 0.15
CA GLN A 120 -15.71 -4.20 1.42
C GLN A 120 -15.10 -5.60 1.53
N ASN A 121 -15.84 -6.63 1.12
CA ASN A 121 -15.32 -8.00 1.13
C ASN A 121 -14.09 -8.11 0.21
N ILE A 122 -14.21 -7.68 -1.05
CA ILE A 122 -13.11 -7.75 -2.03
C ILE A 122 -11.88 -6.99 -1.54
N THR A 123 -12.06 -5.78 -1.01
CA THR A 123 -10.90 -4.98 -0.56
C THR A 123 -10.26 -5.54 0.70
N HIS A 124 -11.05 -6.22 1.55
CA HIS A 124 -10.50 -6.97 2.69
C HIS A 124 -9.62 -8.11 2.19
N ASP A 125 -10.16 -8.97 1.32
CA ASP A 125 -9.45 -10.14 0.81
C ASP A 125 -8.18 -9.76 0.03
N VAL A 126 -8.28 -8.75 -0.84
CA VAL A 126 -7.13 -8.20 -1.58
C VAL A 126 -6.03 -7.70 -0.63
N ARG A 127 -6.41 -6.98 0.44
CA ARG A 127 -5.43 -6.44 1.41
C ARG A 127 -4.75 -7.56 2.19
N VAL A 128 -5.51 -8.56 2.62
CA VAL A 128 -4.98 -9.72 3.35
C VAL A 128 -4.06 -10.54 2.45
N ASP A 129 -4.48 -10.84 1.21
CA ASP A 129 -3.67 -11.59 0.25
C ASP A 129 -2.37 -10.85 -0.10
N ALA A 130 -2.45 -9.53 -0.34
CA ALA A 130 -1.27 -8.70 -0.62
C ALA A 130 -0.30 -8.68 0.57
N TYR A 131 -0.82 -8.52 1.80
CA TYR A 131 0.01 -8.57 3.00
C TYR A 131 0.64 -9.95 3.23
N ASN A 132 -0.12 -11.03 3.03
CA ASN A 132 0.39 -12.39 3.14
C ASN A 132 1.52 -12.65 2.14
N GLN A 133 1.38 -12.13 0.90
CA GLN A 133 2.44 -12.24 -0.10
C GLN A 133 3.68 -11.46 0.32
N MET A 134 3.52 -10.22 0.81
CA MET A 134 4.64 -9.43 1.33
C MET A 134 5.44 -10.17 2.40
N GLN A 135 4.76 -10.88 3.32
CA GLN A 135 5.42 -11.65 4.38
C GLN A 135 6.28 -12.81 3.85
N ARG A 136 6.06 -13.24 2.62
CA ARG A 136 6.80 -14.33 1.96
C ARG A 136 7.96 -13.84 1.08
N LEU A 137 8.09 -12.52 0.89
CA LEU A 137 9.17 -11.94 0.11
C LEU A 137 10.49 -11.94 0.91
N GLY A 138 11.61 -12.10 0.21
CA GLY A 138 12.94 -12.03 0.78
C GLY A 138 13.34 -10.60 1.19
N MET A 139 14.46 -10.49 1.92
CA MET A 139 14.98 -9.20 2.35
C MET A 139 15.46 -8.33 1.17
N ASP A 140 15.82 -8.92 0.04
CA ASP A 140 16.16 -8.21 -1.20
C ASP A 140 15.07 -7.22 -1.60
N PHE A 141 13.84 -7.69 -1.58
CA PHE A 141 12.68 -6.85 -1.92
C PHE A 141 12.50 -5.67 -0.95
N PHE A 142 12.76 -5.89 0.35
CA PHE A 142 12.58 -4.84 1.36
C PHE A 142 13.75 -3.85 1.44
N SER A 143 14.96 -4.25 0.99
CA SER A 143 16.12 -3.36 0.94
C SER A 143 15.97 -2.27 -0.13
N ASP A 144 15.32 -2.59 -1.26
CA ASP A 144 15.15 -1.70 -2.40
C ASP A 144 13.92 -0.79 -2.27
N LYS A 145 12.97 -1.12 -1.43
CA LYS A 145 11.68 -0.43 -1.32
C LYS A 145 11.51 0.29 0.01
N GLN A 146 11.01 1.50 -0.06
CA GLN A 146 10.69 2.25 1.15
C GLN A 146 9.40 1.69 1.80
N THR A 147 9.39 1.57 3.13
CA THR A 147 8.21 1.12 3.90
C THR A 147 6.96 1.96 3.57
N GLY A 148 7.12 3.26 3.31
CA GLY A 148 6.02 4.16 2.94
C GLY A 148 5.36 3.79 1.60
N GLU A 149 6.14 3.31 0.64
CA GLU A 149 5.66 2.86 -0.67
C GLU A 149 4.83 1.57 -0.53
N LEU A 150 5.33 0.60 0.22
CA LEU A 150 4.62 -0.65 0.52
C LEU A 150 3.31 -0.39 1.26
N MET A 151 3.32 0.50 2.24
CA MET A 151 2.12 0.94 2.95
C MET A 151 1.14 1.65 2.02
N SER A 152 1.62 2.37 1.01
CA SER A 152 0.76 3.01 0.01
C SER A 152 0.00 1.99 -0.83
N ILE A 153 0.62 0.86 -1.20
CA ILE A 153 -0.07 -0.23 -1.92
C ILE A 153 -1.20 -0.80 -1.04
N LEU A 154 -0.91 -1.17 0.21
CA LEU A 154 -1.89 -1.80 1.11
C LEU A 154 -3.02 -0.86 1.55
N SER A 155 -2.81 0.46 1.54
CA SER A 155 -3.81 1.44 1.97
C SER A 155 -4.38 2.24 0.79
N ASN A 156 -3.57 3.05 0.10
CA ASN A 156 -4.06 3.96 -0.92
C ASN A 156 -4.58 3.23 -2.17
N ASP A 157 -3.83 2.23 -2.67
CA ASP A 157 -4.21 1.52 -3.88
C ASP A 157 -5.44 0.63 -3.64
N VAL A 158 -5.48 -0.10 -2.53
CA VAL A 158 -6.66 -0.88 -2.15
C VAL A 158 -7.89 0.04 -1.95
N ASN A 159 -7.73 1.23 -1.36
CA ASN A 159 -8.81 2.20 -1.24
C ASN A 159 -9.26 2.80 -2.59
N GLN A 160 -8.37 2.91 -3.60
CA GLN A 160 -8.78 3.29 -4.95
C GLN A 160 -9.63 2.18 -5.61
N LEU A 161 -9.29 0.91 -5.39
CA LEU A 161 -10.12 -0.22 -5.82
C LEU A 161 -11.50 -0.17 -5.16
N GLU A 162 -11.57 0.05 -3.84
CA GLU A 162 -12.81 0.21 -3.10
C GLU A 162 -13.72 1.27 -3.71
N ARG A 163 -13.18 2.48 -3.95
CA ARG A 163 -13.94 3.58 -4.54
C ARG A 163 -14.49 3.23 -5.92
N PHE A 164 -13.71 2.55 -6.74
CA PHE A 164 -14.19 2.12 -8.06
C PHE A 164 -15.26 1.04 -7.95
N LEU A 165 -15.06 0.03 -7.11
CA LEU A 165 -16.01 -1.07 -6.93
C LEU A 165 -17.35 -0.58 -6.36
N ASN A 166 -17.32 0.37 -5.42
CA ASN A 166 -18.53 0.95 -4.83
C ASN A 166 -19.13 2.06 -5.70
N ASP A 167 -18.40 3.18 -5.87
CA ASP A 167 -18.93 4.39 -6.49
C ASP A 167 -18.86 4.36 -8.02
N GLY A 168 -17.75 3.81 -8.55
CA GLY A 168 -17.52 3.71 -10.00
C GLY A 168 -18.52 2.80 -10.68
N LEU A 169 -18.67 1.55 -10.21
CA LEU A 169 -19.62 0.59 -10.77
C LEU A 169 -21.09 1.01 -10.54
N ASN A 170 -21.40 1.56 -9.38
CA ASN A 170 -22.72 2.11 -9.09
C ASN A 170 -23.08 3.26 -10.05
N SER A 171 -22.15 4.20 -10.28
CA SER A 171 -22.35 5.31 -11.21
C SER A 171 -22.43 4.86 -12.66
N ALA A 172 -21.58 3.90 -13.07
CA ALA A 172 -21.62 3.29 -14.40
C ALA A 172 -22.96 2.58 -14.64
N SER A 173 -23.42 1.76 -13.69
CA SER A 173 -24.70 1.07 -13.77
C SER A 173 -25.87 2.06 -13.88
N ARG A 174 -25.83 3.14 -13.08
CA ARG A 174 -26.82 4.22 -13.17
C ARG A 174 -26.85 4.86 -14.55
N LEU A 175 -25.68 5.22 -15.08
CA LEU A 175 -25.58 5.84 -16.39
C LEU A 175 -26.16 4.94 -17.47
N ILE A 176 -25.74 3.68 -17.53
CA ILE A 176 -26.17 2.72 -18.55
C ILE A 176 -27.69 2.48 -18.47
N VAL A 177 -28.22 2.18 -17.29
CA VAL A 177 -29.64 1.87 -17.12
C VAL A 177 -30.52 3.10 -17.40
N MET A 178 -30.09 4.32 -16.98
CA MET A 178 -30.85 5.54 -17.26
C MET A 178 -30.84 5.89 -18.75
N VAL A 179 -29.68 5.84 -19.41
CA VAL A 179 -29.62 6.15 -20.85
C VAL A 179 -30.47 5.17 -21.66
N ILE A 180 -30.30 3.86 -21.40
CA ILE A 180 -31.06 2.83 -22.11
C ILE A 180 -32.56 2.91 -21.75
N GLY A 181 -32.91 3.01 -20.47
CA GLY A 181 -34.27 3.02 -19.98
C GLY A 181 -35.06 4.25 -20.49
N VAL A 182 -34.48 5.43 -20.33
CA VAL A 182 -35.12 6.68 -20.87
C VAL A 182 -35.24 6.59 -22.38
N SER A 183 -34.20 6.22 -23.10
CA SER A 183 -34.26 6.08 -24.56
C SER A 183 -35.36 5.12 -24.98
N LEU A 184 -35.44 3.93 -24.38
CA LEU A 184 -36.47 2.95 -24.70
C LEU A 184 -37.87 3.49 -24.48
N VAL A 185 -38.12 4.15 -23.35
CA VAL A 185 -39.42 4.78 -23.07
C VAL A 185 -39.75 5.85 -24.13
N LEU A 186 -38.83 6.78 -24.41
CA LEU A 186 -39.07 7.84 -25.41
C LEU A 186 -39.32 7.27 -26.81
N PHE A 187 -38.57 6.23 -27.23
CA PHE A 187 -38.79 5.58 -28.52
C PHE A 187 -40.14 4.87 -28.63
N THR A 188 -40.69 4.31 -27.55
CA THR A 188 -42.01 3.66 -27.54
C THR A 188 -43.14 4.68 -27.64
N TYR A 189 -42.96 5.91 -27.12
CA TYR A 189 -43.97 6.98 -27.21
C TYR A 189 -43.96 7.66 -28.57
N ASN A 190 -42.83 8.16 -29.03
CA ASN A 190 -42.65 8.76 -30.34
C ASN A 190 -41.17 8.73 -30.75
N TRP A 191 -40.79 7.82 -31.66
CA TRP A 191 -39.40 7.62 -32.06
C TRP A 191 -38.80 8.87 -32.75
N GLN A 192 -39.59 9.68 -33.46
CA GLN A 192 -39.10 10.86 -34.18
C GLN A 192 -38.74 11.99 -33.20
N LEU A 193 -39.59 12.24 -32.21
CA LEU A 193 -39.30 13.21 -31.15
C LEU A 193 -38.18 12.68 -30.23
N ALA A 194 -38.08 11.36 -30.03
CA ALA A 194 -37.01 10.77 -29.26
C ALA A 194 -35.62 11.06 -29.86
N LEU A 195 -35.49 11.02 -31.19
CA LEU A 195 -34.24 11.41 -31.87
C LEU A 195 -33.86 12.86 -31.57
N VAL A 196 -34.85 13.77 -31.53
CA VAL A 196 -34.63 15.20 -31.21
C VAL A 196 -34.22 15.35 -29.73
N ALA A 197 -34.96 14.70 -28.83
CA ALA A 197 -34.75 14.80 -27.39
C ALA A 197 -33.40 14.19 -26.92
N LEU A 198 -32.87 13.21 -27.65
CA LEU A 198 -31.61 12.56 -27.35
C LEU A 198 -30.37 13.23 -27.99
N VAL A 199 -30.53 14.28 -28.82
CA VAL A 199 -29.41 15.03 -29.42
C VAL A 199 -28.36 15.49 -28.37
N PRO A 200 -28.75 15.97 -27.18
CA PRO A 200 -27.77 16.37 -26.17
C PRO A 200 -26.83 15.23 -25.71
N VAL A 201 -27.28 13.97 -25.75
CA VAL A 201 -26.51 12.83 -25.23
C VAL A 201 -25.15 12.66 -25.95
N PRO A 202 -25.12 12.50 -27.30
CA PRO A 202 -23.85 12.43 -28.02
C PRO A 202 -23.04 13.73 -27.95
N LEU A 203 -23.70 14.90 -27.91
CA LEU A 203 -23.02 16.19 -27.77
C LEU A 203 -22.30 16.33 -26.43
N ILE A 204 -22.93 15.93 -25.33
CA ILE A 204 -22.31 15.92 -24.00
C ILE A 204 -21.13 14.92 -23.96
N ALA A 205 -21.29 13.73 -24.53
CA ALA A 205 -20.23 12.74 -24.58
C ALA A 205 -19.00 13.28 -25.36
N LEU A 206 -19.22 13.86 -26.54
CA LEU A 206 -18.16 14.46 -27.37
C LEU A 206 -17.50 15.66 -26.67
N PHE A 207 -18.30 16.53 -26.06
CA PHE A 207 -17.78 17.67 -25.30
C PHE A 207 -16.95 17.23 -24.11
N THR A 208 -17.42 16.23 -23.35
CA THR A 208 -16.70 15.67 -22.19
C THR A 208 -15.36 15.06 -22.62
N TYR A 209 -15.35 14.28 -23.70
CA TYR A 209 -14.13 13.70 -24.26
C TYR A 209 -13.11 14.80 -24.65
N GLY A 210 -13.54 15.81 -25.39
CA GLY A 210 -12.70 16.96 -25.76
C GLY A 210 -12.22 17.76 -24.55
N PHE A 211 -13.07 17.92 -23.53
CA PHE A 211 -12.71 18.62 -22.30
C PHE A 211 -11.63 17.88 -21.51
N ILE A 212 -11.71 16.54 -21.42
CA ILE A 212 -10.70 15.71 -20.73
C ILE A 212 -9.32 15.90 -21.37
N SER A 213 -9.24 15.97 -22.71
CA SER A 213 -7.96 16.18 -23.40
C SER A 213 -7.32 17.54 -23.10
N ILE A 214 -8.14 18.56 -22.83
CA ILE A 214 -7.67 19.92 -22.49
C ILE A 214 -7.25 20.03 -21.02
N ILE A 215 -7.98 19.39 -20.10
CA ILE A 215 -7.74 19.54 -18.67
C ILE A 215 -6.57 18.65 -18.15
N ARG A 216 -6.35 17.50 -18.80
CA ARG A 216 -5.32 16.52 -18.39
C ARG A 216 -3.91 17.11 -18.30
N PRO A 217 -3.37 17.85 -19.31
CA PRO A 217 -2.04 18.44 -19.23
C PRO A 217 -1.94 19.49 -18.11
N LYS A 218 -3.01 20.27 -17.85
CA LYS A 218 -3.04 21.26 -16.79
C LYS A 218 -2.94 20.62 -15.40
N TYR A 219 -3.62 19.49 -15.19
CA TYR A 219 -3.47 18.72 -13.95
C TYR A 219 -2.09 18.08 -13.82
N LYS A 220 -1.42 17.71 -14.93
CA LYS A 220 -0.03 17.23 -14.88
C LYS A 220 0.89 18.34 -14.37
N THR A 221 0.82 19.55 -14.94
CA THR A 221 1.61 20.70 -14.48
C THR A 221 1.33 21.04 -13.01
N MET A 222 0.05 21.13 -12.62
CA MET A 222 -0.33 21.42 -11.23
C MET A 222 0.26 20.37 -10.25
N ARG A 223 0.27 19.09 -10.61
CA ARG A 223 0.86 18.03 -9.77
C ARG A 223 2.37 18.16 -9.66
N ALA A 224 3.06 18.49 -10.74
CA ALA A 224 4.51 18.73 -10.71
C ALA A 224 4.87 19.91 -9.80
N THR A 225 4.15 21.04 -9.89
CA THR A 225 4.40 22.21 -9.04
C THR A 225 4.08 21.97 -7.56
N VAL A 226 3.01 21.22 -7.23
CA VAL A 226 2.73 20.87 -5.83
C VAL A 226 3.76 19.88 -5.28
N GLY A 227 4.28 18.97 -6.12
CA GLY A 227 5.37 18.08 -5.75
C GLY A 227 6.63 18.86 -5.37
N ALA A 228 7.04 19.82 -6.21
CA ALA A 228 8.18 20.69 -5.92
C ALA A 228 8.00 21.54 -4.64
N LEU A 229 6.80 22.05 -4.40
CA LEU A 229 6.48 22.76 -3.16
C LEU A 229 6.59 21.84 -1.94
N ASN A 230 5.99 20.64 -2.00
CA ASN A 230 6.02 19.69 -0.89
C ASN A 230 7.45 19.23 -0.56
N SER A 231 8.27 18.92 -1.57
CA SER A 231 9.68 18.55 -1.37
C SER A 231 10.48 19.68 -0.69
N ARG A 232 10.21 20.94 -1.06
CA ARG A 232 10.84 22.10 -0.39
C ARG A 232 10.39 22.23 1.07
N LEU A 233 9.10 22.08 1.34
CA LEU A 233 8.55 22.12 2.71
C LEU A 233 9.13 20.99 3.57
N GLU A 234 9.23 19.78 3.02
CA GLU A 234 9.82 18.63 3.70
C GLU A 234 11.29 18.87 4.04
N ASN A 235 12.08 19.31 3.07
CA ASN A 235 13.49 19.68 3.29
C ASN A 235 13.65 20.77 4.35
N ASN A 236 12.81 21.81 4.33
CA ASN A 236 12.89 22.90 5.30
C ASN A 236 12.48 22.45 6.70
N LEU A 237 11.46 21.61 6.82
CA LEU A 237 11.03 21.06 8.12
C LEU A 237 12.05 20.06 8.66
N GLY A 238 12.62 19.19 7.82
CA GLY A 238 13.72 18.30 8.19
C GLY A 238 14.98 19.06 8.62
N GLY A 239 15.31 20.15 7.90
CA GLY A 239 16.46 21.01 8.18
C GLY A 239 16.16 22.18 9.12
N ILE A 240 15.07 22.18 9.87
CA ILE A 240 14.63 23.35 10.66
C ILE A 240 15.68 23.86 11.67
N GLN A 241 16.46 22.96 12.25
CA GLN A 241 17.54 23.34 13.18
C GLN A 241 18.63 24.13 12.46
N VAL A 242 18.98 23.78 11.22
CA VAL A 242 19.98 24.50 10.41
C VAL A 242 19.47 25.89 10.05
N ILE A 243 18.21 26.00 9.61
CA ILE A 243 17.55 27.26 9.30
C ILE A 243 17.56 28.17 10.52
N LYS A 244 17.18 27.65 11.70
CA LYS A 244 17.17 28.42 12.96
C LYS A 244 18.54 28.81 13.43
N SER A 245 19.52 27.92 13.39
CA SER A 245 20.88 28.22 13.81
C SER A 245 21.62 29.21 12.88
N SER A 246 21.25 29.23 11.61
CA SER A 246 21.83 30.11 10.58
C SER A 246 21.08 31.45 10.43
N ASN A 247 19.93 31.64 11.08
CA ASN A 247 19.04 32.82 10.93
C ASN A 247 18.64 33.07 9.47
N THR A 248 18.32 32.01 8.72
CA THR A 248 17.99 32.07 7.28
C THR A 248 16.51 31.96 7.00
N GLU A 249 15.63 32.16 8.00
CA GLU A 249 14.18 32.03 7.87
C GLU A 249 13.61 32.83 6.70
N ARG A 250 14.00 34.11 6.57
CA ARG A 250 13.51 34.97 5.48
C ARG A 250 13.88 34.47 4.11
N TYR A 251 15.08 33.92 3.97
CA TYR A 251 15.53 33.34 2.70
C TYR A 251 14.69 32.13 2.31
N GLU A 252 14.38 31.26 3.26
CA GLU A 252 13.54 30.10 2.99
C GLU A 252 12.04 30.47 2.86
N ASP A 253 11.56 31.49 3.58
CA ASP A 253 10.23 32.05 3.42
C ASP A 253 9.99 32.54 1.98
N ASP A 254 10.93 33.35 1.44
CA ASP A 254 10.84 33.86 0.06
C ASP A 254 10.82 32.68 -0.96
N ARG A 255 11.64 31.65 -0.75
CA ARG A 255 11.69 30.48 -1.63
C ARG A 255 10.42 29.61 -1.58
N VAL A 256 9.79 29.51 -0.41
CA VAL A 256 8.50 28.82 -0.27
C VAL A 256 7.39 29.64 -0.90
N ASP A 257 7.41 30.98 -0.74
CA ASP A 257 6.43 31.88 -1.37
C ASP A 257 6.49 31.79 -2.90
N ASP A 258 7.68 31.80 -3.50
CA ASP A 258 7.88 31.62 -4.94
C ASP A 258 7.32 30.28 -5.42
N ALA A 259 7.66 29.16 -4.75
CA ALA A 259 7.16 27.84 -5.11
C ALA A 259 5.64 27.71 -4.91
N SER A 260 5.10 28.35 -3.87
CA SER A 260 3.65 28.41 -3.61
C SER A 260 2.92 29.24 -4.66
N MET A 261 3.53 30.32 -5.16
CA MET A 261 2.95 31.15 -6.22
C MET A 261 2.94 30.39 -7.56
N GLU A 262 4.01 29.65 -7.88
CA GLU A 262 4.07 28.81 -9.07
C GLU A 262 2.98 27.73 -9.05
N TYR A 263 2.79 27.07 -7.90
CA TYR A 263 1.67 26.13 -7.71
C TYR A 263 0.32 26.83 -7.84
N PHE A 264 0.16 28.03 -7.25
CA PHE A 264 -1.07 28.81 -7.33
C PHE A 264 -1.44 29.10 -8.78
N ASP A 265 -0.51 29.55 -9.62
CA ASP A 265 -0.74 29.86 -11.02
C ASP A 265 -1.14 28.62 -11.82
N ALA A 266 -0.43 27.52 -11.64
CA ALA A 266 -0.72 26.24 -12.28
C ALA A 266 -2.11 25.70 -11.86
N ASN A 267 -2.41 25.76 -10.58
CA ASN A 267 -3.70 25.32 -10.02
C ASN A 267 -4.84 26.23 -10.49
N TRP A 268 -4.62 27.54 -10.53
CA TRP A 268 -5.62 28.51 -11.02
C TRP A 268 -5.96 28.29 -12.48
N ASP A 269 -4.97 28.00 -13.34
CA ASP A 269 -5.21 27.69 -14.76
C ASP A 269 -6.04 26.39 -14.92
N ALA A 270 -5.78 25.38 -14.11
CA ALA A 270 -6.61 24.17 -14.06
C ALA A 270 -8.03 24.46 -13.56
N ILE A 271 -8.18 25.24 -12.49
CA ILE A 271 -9.47 25.68 -11.93
C ILE A 271 -10.25 26.48 -12.97
N TRP A 272 -9.61 27.47 -13.61
CA TRP A 272 -10.24 28.31 -14.62
C TRP A 272 -10.79 27.50 -15.82
N THR A 273 -10.12 26.42 -16.16
CA THR A 273 -10.61 25.49 -17.17
C THR A 273 -11.77 24.66 -16.63
N ARG A 274 -11.64 24.12 -15.42
CA ARG A 274 -12.66 23.26 -14.78
C ARG A 274 -13.99 23.97 -14.55
N ILE A 275 -13.97 25.22 -14.10
CA ILE A 275 -15.22 25.97 -13.82
C ILE A 275 -16.07 26.20 -15.06
N LYS A 276 -15.52 26.09 -16.27
CA LYS A 276 -16.28 26.20 -17.53
C LYS A 276 -17.05 24.92 -17.86
N PHE A 277 -16.68 23.77 -17.26
CA PHE A 277 -17.25 22.46 -17.61
C PHE A 277 -18.74 22.36 -17.34
N PHE A 278 -19.16 22.58 -16.10
CA PHE A 278 -20.57 22.46 -15.72
C PHE A 278 -21.48 23.47 -16.41
N PRO A 279 -21.14 24.76 -16.52
CA PRO A 279 -21.93 25.71 -17.29
C PRO A 279 -22.08 25.34 -18.78
N SER A 280 -21.02 24.79 -19.39
CA SER A 280 -21.08 24.31 -20.77
C SER A 280 -22.02 23.12 -20.93
N LEU A 281 -21.98 22.16 -20.00
CA LEU A 281 -22.92 21.03 -19.96
C LEU A 281 -24.38 21.53 -19.79
N GLN A 282 -24.58 22.50 -18.89
CA GLN A 282 -25.90 23.13 -18.71
C GLN A 282 -26.40 23.82 -19.99
N ALA A 283 -25.52 24.52 -20.71
CA ALA A 283 -25.86 25.14 -21.97
C ALA A 283 -26.27 24.12 -23.05
N ILE A 284 -25.51 23.00 -23.18
CA ILE A 284 -25.83 21.91 -24.11
C ILE A 284 -27.18 21.26 -23.74
N SER A 285 -27.39 20.98 -22.46
CA SER A 285 -28.66 20.41 -21.96
C SER A 285 -29.82 21.38 -22.13
N GLY A 286 -29.60 22.65 -21.82
CA GLY A 286 -30.60 23.71 -22.02
C GLY A 286 -30.97 23.88 -23.48
N PHE A 287 -30.03 23.81 -24.41
CA PHE A 287 -30.28 23.79 -25.84
C PHE A 287 -31.13 22.57 -26.24
N GLY A 288 -30.79 21.37 -25.75
CA GLY A 288 -31.59 20.17 -26.01
C GLY A 288 -33.01 20.25 -25.46
N PHE A 289 -33.15 20.79 -24.25
CA PHE A 289 -34.47 21.09 -23.68
C PHE A 289 -35.26 22.06 -24.54
N ALA A 290 -34.67 23.19 -24.91
CA ALA A 290 -35.32 24.19 -25.77
C ALA A 290 -35.73 23.61 -27.13
N LEU A 291 -34.84 22.81 -27.74
CA LEU A 291 -35.13 22.13 -29.00
C LEU A 291 -36.31 21.15 -28.86
N THR A 292 -36.31 20.32 -27.83
CA THR A 292 -37.40 19.38 -27.54
C THR A 292 -38.70 20.13 -27.23
N PHE A 293 -38.61 21.23 -26.49
CA PHE A 293 -39.77 22.07 -26.16
C PHE A 293 -40.36 22.74 -27.38
N VAL A 294 -39.57 23.33 -28.27
CA VAL A 294 -40.02 24.00 -29.49
C VAL A 294 -40.63 22.99 -30.48
N VAL A 295 -39.91 21.90 -30.77
CA VAL A 295 -40.38 20.88 -31.71
C VAL A 295 -41.61 20.16 -31.18
N GLY A 296 -41.58 19.67 -29.93
CA GLY A 296 -42.68 18.94 -29.31
C GLY A 296 -43.87 19.83 -29.01
N GLY A 297 -43.65 21.06 -28.52
CA GLY A 297 -44.72 22.05 -28.29
C GLY A 297 -45.42 22.47 -29.59
N TYR A 298 -44.64 22.76 -30.64
CA TYR A 298 -45.22 23.04 -31.96
C TYR A 298 -46.04 21.86 -32.47
N TRP A 299 -45.54 20.63 -32.29
CA TRP A 299 -46.23 19.42 -32.70
C TRP A 299 -47.57 19.22 -31.99
N VAL A 300 -47.62 19.45 -30.67
CA VAL A 300 -48.87 19.41 -29.90
C VAL A 300 -49.85 20.50 -30.35
N PHE A 301 -49.35 21.71 -30.64
CA PHE A 301 -50.21 22.90 -30.93
C PHE A 301 -50.66 22.99 -32.39
N ALA A 302 -49.77 22.70 -33.35
CA ALA A 302 -49.96 22.92 -34.77
C ALA A 302 -49.94 21.64 -35.62
N GLY A 303 -49.71 20.49 -35.02
CA GLY A 303 -49.52 19.22 -35.72
C GLY A 303 -48.04 18.93 -36.07
N ALA A 304 -47.78 17.76 -36.68
CA ALA A 304 -46.44 17.29 -36.97
C ALA A 304 -45.64 18.28 -37.85
N PRO A 305 -44.46 18.76 -37.42
CA PRO A 305 -43.69 19.73 -38.18
C PRO A 305 -42.91 19.08 -39.32
N GLY A 306 -42.99 19.63 -40.52
CA GLY A 306 -42.22 19.21 -41.71
C GLY A 306 -42.42 17.77 -42.10
N PRO A 307 -41.35 16.94 -42.16
CA PRO A 307 -41.42 15.54 -42.55
C PRO A 307 -41.86 14.58 -41.42
N LEU A 308 -42.10 15.10 -40.21
CA LEU A 308 -42.53 14.32 -39.06
C LEU A 308 -44.01 13.92 -39.21
N THR A 309 -44.41 12.80 -38.66
CA THR A 309 -45.76 12.23 -38.83
C THR A 309 -46.32 11.73 -37.51
N GLY A 310 -47.67 11.73 -37.40
CA GLY A 310 -48.38 11.22 -36.23
C GLY A 310 -48.87 12.33 -35.31
N GLU A 311 -49.63 11.97 -34.30
CA GLU A 311 -50.15 12.88 -33.29
C GLU A 311 -49.31 12.83 -32.03
N LEU A 312 -49.06 13.97 -31.41
CA LEU A 312 -48.38 14.10 -30.13
C LEU A 312 -49.37 14.69 -29.12
N THR A 313 -49.64 13.94 -28.06
CA THR A 313 -50.50 14.41 -26.97
C THR A 313 -49.74 15.30 -25.98
N LEU A 314 -50.45 16.11 -25.21
CA LEU A 314 -49.88 16.99 -24.20
C LEU A 314 -49.17 16.16 -23.10
N GLY A 315 -49.77 15.03 -22.67
CA GLY A 315 -49.17 14.16 -21.68
C GLY A 315 -47.87 13.49 -22.19
N THR A 316 -47.87 13.01 -23.46
CA THR A 316 -46.64 12.49 -24.10
C THR A 316 -45.56 13.58 -24.16
N PHE A 317 -45.88 14.80 -24.51
CA PHE A 317 -44.94 15.93 -24.54
C PHE A 317 -44.31 16.18 -23.16
N VAL A 318 -45.11 16.17 -22.08
CA VAL A 318 -44.62 16.32 -20.70
C VAL A 318 -43.68 15.18 -20.32
N VAL A 319 -43.98 13.93 -20.72
CA VAL A 319 -43.04 12.78 -20.52
C VAL A 319 -41.70 13.07 -21.18
N PHE A 320 -41.66 13.53 -22.41
CA PHE A 320 -40.42 13.88 -23.12
C PHE A 320 -39.63 14.95 -22.39
N ILE A 321 -40.26 15.99 -21.93
CA ILE A 321 -39.63 17.09 -21.18
C ILE A 321 -39.01 16.58 -19.88
N GLN A 322 -39.73 15.79 -19.10
CA GLN A 322 -39.24 15.30 -17.82
C GLN A 322 -38.13 14.27 -17.97
N LEU A 323 -38.29 13.29 -18.86
CA LEU A 323 -37.30 12.23 -19.04
C LEU A 323 -36.01 12.73 -19.69
N SER A 324 -36.07 13.67 -20.63
CA SER A 324 -34.86 14.24 -21.23
C SER A 324 -34.02 15.02 -20.22
N GLN A 325 -34.63 15.68 -19.24
CA GLN A 325 -33.90 16.36 -18.16
C GLN A 325 -33.18 15.40 -17.21
N GLN A 326 -33.76 14.21 -16.99
CA GLN A 326 -33.11 13.19 -16.13
C GLN A 326 -31.79 12.65 -16.67
N LEU A 327 -31.50 12.79 -17.97
CA LEU A 327 -30.27 12.35 -18.61
C LEU A 327 -29.08 13.29 -18.34
N THR A 328 -29.30 14.54 -18.01
CA THR A 328 -28.26 15.57 -17.90
C THR A 328 -27.26 15.23 -16.81
N TRP A 329 -27.70 14.87 -15.60
CA TRP A 329 -26.82 14.63 -14.48
C TRP A 329 -25.97 13.36 -14.61
N PRO A 330 -26.51 12.19 -15.00
CA PRO A 330 -25.68 11.00 -15.23
C PRO A 330 -24.61 11.19 -16.31
N MET A 331 -24.94 11.91 -17.38
CA MET A 331 -23.99 12.20 -18.44
C MET A 331 -22.82 13.08 -17.98
N ALA A 332 -23.06 14.01 -17.05
CA ALA A 332 -22.01 14.83 -16.45
C ALA A 332 -21.02 14.00 -15.60
N GLN A 333 -21.45 12.86 -15.08
CA GLN A 333 -20.62 11.95 -14.28
C GLN A 333 -19.78 10.99 -15.14
N PHE A 334 -20.01 10.89 -16.44
CA PHE A 334 -19.33 9.96 -17.33
C PHE A 334 -17.78 10.05 -17.26
N GLY A 335 -17.26 11.28 -17.31
CA GLY A 335 -15.82 11.53 -17.20
C GLY A 335 -15.24 11.09 -15.85
N GLN A 336 -16.02 11.22 -14.77
CA GLN A 336 -15.61 10.78 -13.44
C GLN A 336 -15.50 9.25 -13.35
N VAL A 337 -16.45 8.53 -13.95
CA VAL A 337 -16.42 7.06 -14.00
C VAL A 337 -15.17 6.56 -14.73
N ILE A 338 -14.84 7.16 -15.90
CA ILE A 338 -13.61 6.82 -16.63
C ILE A 338 -12.35 7.07 -15.77
N ASN A 339 -12.29 8.22 -15.10
CA ASN A 339 -11.15 8.55 -14.25
C ASN A 339 -11.01 7.59 -13.05
N MET A 340 -12.14 7.18 -12.45
CA MET A 340 -12.14 6.17 -11.37
C MET A 340 -11.65 4.81 -11.88
N TYR A 341 -12.09 4.41 -13.08
CA TYR A 341 -11.62 3.17 -13.71
C TYR A 341 -10.11 3.21 -13.97
N GLN A 342 -9.58 4.28 -14.56
CA GLN A 342 -8.13 4.40 -14.85
C GLN A 342 -7.27 4.37 -13.58
N ARG A 343 -7.74 5.00 -12.50
CA ARG A 343 -7.04 4.93 -11.21
C ARG A 343 -7.09 3.52 -10.62
N ALA A 344 -8.25 2.88 -10.66
CA ALA A 344 -8.41 1.52 -10.16
C ALA A 344 -7.58 0.52 -10.97
N GLU A 345 -7.47 0.70 -12.29
CA GLU A 345 -6.63 -0.11 -13.16
C GLU A 345 -5.15 0.01 -12.79
N ALA A 346 -4.64 1.24 -12.64
CA ALA A 346 -3.26 1.48 -12.20
C ALA A 346 -2.98 0.90 -10.81
N SER A 347 -3.90 1.12 -9.86
CA SER A 347 -3.78 0.56 -8.49
C SER A 347 -3.87 -0.97 -8.48
N SER A 348 -4.76 -1.54 -9.28
CA SER A 348 -4.89 -2.99 -9.45
C SER A 348 -3.61 -3.61 -10.01
N ALA A 349 -2.99 -2.96 -11.00
CA ALA A 349 -1.73 -3.42 -11.59
C ALA A 349 -0.60 -3.44 -10.55
N ARG A 350 -0.47 -2.41 -9.69
CA ARG A 350 0.53 -2.40 -8.60
C ARG A 350 0.27 -3.49 -7.56
N VAL A 351 -0.99 -3.63 -7.11
CA VAL A 351 -1.35 -4.65 -6.12
C VAL A 351 -1.09 -6.06 -6.64
N PHE A 352 -1.48 -6.37 -7.88
CA PHE A 352 -1.22 -7.69 -8.46
C PHE A 352 0.25 -7.88 -8.84
N GLY A 353 0.97 -6.82 -9.23
CA GLY A 353 2.41 -6.86 -9.43
C GLY A 353 3.13 -7.30 -8.16
N LEU A 354 2.76 -6.71 -7.01
CA LEU A 354 3.25 -7.15 -5.71
C LEU A 354 2.86 -8.60 -5.37
N MET A 355 1.61 -9.01 -5.68
CA MET A 355 1.16 -10.38 -5.43
C MET A 355 1.85 -11.43 -6.32
N ASP A 356 2.36 -11.02 -7.47
CA ASP A 356 3.09 -11.90 -8.41
C ASP A 356 4.60 -11.86 -8.20
N GLU A 357 5.08 -11.00 -7.30
CA GLU A 357 6.49 -10.99 -6.94
C GLU A 357 6.86 -12.31 -6.27
N HIS A 358 7.93 -12.93 -6.78
CA HIS A 358 8.43 -14.18 -6.25
C HIS A 358 9.56 -13.86 -5.29
N GLY A 359 9.43 -14.27 -4.03
CA GLY A 359 10.55 -14.21 -3.10
C GLY A 359 11.65 -15.15 -3.54
N ALA A 360 12.90 -14.68 -3.53
CA ALA A 360 14.06 -15.54 -3.78
C ALA A 360 14.15 -16.68 -2.75
N LEU A 361 13.62 -16.45 -1.56
CA LEU A 361 13.57 -17.37 -0.43
C LEU A 361 12.13 -17.88 -0.25
N ALA A 362 11.71 -18.86 -1.03
CA ALA A 362 10.49 -19.59 -0.73
C ALA A 362 10.72 -20.42 0.54
N ASP A 363 9.87 -20.23 1.55
CA ASP A 363 9.73 -21.19 2.64
C ASP A 363 9.09 -22.44 2.03
N ASP A 364 9.92 -23.41 1.70
CA ASP A 364 9.45 -24.66 1.11
C ASP A 364 9.04 -25.56 2.27
N ASP A 365 7.72 -25.60 2.56
CA ASP A 365 7.13 -26.45 3.59
C ASP A 365 7.45 -27.95 3.37
N GLU A 366 8.03 -28.32 2.22
CA GLU A 366 8.44 -29.70 1.89
C GLU A 366 9.89 -30.01 2.34
N LEU A 367 10.71 -28.99 2.71
CA LEU A 367 12.06 -29.21 3.19
C LEU A 367 12.07 -29.78 4.62
N PRO A 368 13.03 -30.66 4.95
CA PRO A 368 13.15 -31.22 6.29
C PRO A 368 13.50 -30.12 7.32
N ASP A 369 13.12 -30.34 8.57
CA ASP A 369 13.56 -29.49 9.66
C ASP A 369 15.07 -29.69 9.95
N LEU A 370 15.76 -28.58 10.28
CA LEU A 370 17.13 -28.61 10.72
C LEU A 370 17.25 -29.38 12.03
N ALA A 371 18.12 -30.39 12.06
CA ALA A 371 18.45 -31.13 13.28
C ALA A 371 19.76 -30.60 13.83
N VAL A 372 19.74 -29.80 14.91
CA VAL A 372 20.92 -29.32 15.58
C VAL A 372 21.33 -30.33 16.65
N GLU A 373 22.53 -30.90 16.52
CA GLU A 373 23.12 -31.86 17.50
C GLU A 373 24.12 -31.19 18.45
N GLY A 374 24.84 -30.17 17.94
CA GLY A 374 25.84 -29.46 18.72
C GLY A 374 26.01 -28.01 18.34
N GLY A 375 25.52 -27.63 17.17
CA GLY A 375 25.60 -26.26 16.66
C GLY A 375 26.94 -25.92 16.01
N ARG A 376 27.63 -26.88 15.40
CA ARG A 376 28.82 -26.62 14.59
C ARG A 376 28.41 -25.87 13.30
N VAL A 377 29.03 -24.71 13.05
CA VAL A 377 28.77 -23.91 11.86
C VAL A 377 29.98 -23.84 10.96
N GLU A 378 29.80 -24.08 9.67
CA GLU A 378 30.86 -24.11 8.67
C GLU A 378 30.48 -23.22 7.46
N TYR A 379 31.35 -22.27 7.13
CA TYR A 379 31.34 -21.52 5.89
C TYR A 379 32.37 -22.12 4.95
N ASP A 380 32.00 -22.48 3.74
CA ASP A 380 32.84 -23.11 2.74
C ASP A 380 32.78 -22.33 1.41
N ASP A 381 33.86 -21.57 1.14
CA ASP A 381 34.07 -20.75 -0.07
C ASP A 381 32.88 -19.79 -0.39
N VAL A 382 32.35 -19.17 0.66
CA VAL A 382 31.14 -18.35 0.57
C VAL A 382 31.42 -17.03 -0.12
N THR A 383 30.67 -16.76 -1.23
CA THR A 383 30.67 -15.50 -1.96
C THR A 383 29.24 -14.97 -2.05
N PHE A 384 29.06 -13.64 -1.85
CA PHE A 384 27.77 -12.99 -1.91
C PHE A 384 27.90 -11.48 -2.18
N GLY A 385 26.99 -10.94 -3.03
CA GLY A 385 26.79 -9.51 -3.25
C GLY A 385 25.30 -9.14 -3.22
N TYR A 386 24.98 -7.92 -2.79
CA TYR A 386 23.59 -7.41 -2.90
C TYR A 386 23.24 -7.06 -4.34
N ASP A 387 24.27 -6.69 -5.13
CA ASP A 387 24.22 -6.35 -6.54
C ASP A 387 25.31 -7.16 -7.29
N GLU A 388 25.72 -6.68 -8.46
CA GLU A 388 26.75 -7.32 -9.30
C GLU A 388 28.16 -7.39 -8.64
N GLU A 389 28.44 -6.51 -7.65
CA GLU A 389 29.74 -6.52 -6.94
C GLU A 389 29.67 -7.35 -5.65
N PRO A 390 30.59 -8.32 -5.44
CA PRO A 390 30.60 -9.12 -4.23
C PRO A 390 30.98 -8.28 -3.01
N ILE A 391 30.23 -8.45 -1.92
CA ILE A 391 30.48 -7.86 -0.59
C ILE A 391 31.29 -8.83 0.28
N VAL A 392 31.09 -10.12 0.08
CA VAL A 392 31.83 -11.22 0.72
C VAL A 392 32.35 -12.14 -0.37
N GLU A 393 33.65 -12.50 -0.34
CA GLU A 393 34.29 -13.24 -1.43
C GLU A 393 35.21 -14.34 -0.88
N GLY A 394 34.86 -15.62 -1.13
CA GLY A 394 35.66 -16.78 -0.78
C GLY A 394 35.87 -16.96 0.73
N VAL A 395 34.87 -16.66 1.54
CA VAL A 395 34.94 -16.73 3.00
C VAL A 395 34.80 -18.19 3.46
N SER A 396 35.84 -18.71 4.14
CA SER A 396 35.85 -20.08 4.69
C SER A 396 36.35 -20.06 6.13
N PHE A 397 35.53 -20.54 7.06
CA PHE A 397 35.90 -20.77 8.45
C PHE A 397 34.90 -21.70 9.13
N THR A 398 35.29 -22.24 10.28
CA THR A 398 34.46 -23.14 11.09
C THR A 398 34.39 -22.64 12.52
N VAL A 399 33.23 -22.72 13.14
CA VAL A 399 33.01 -22.48 14.57
C VAL A 399 32.51 -23.78 15.20
N GLU A 400 33.25 -24.25 16.19
CA GLU A 400 32.94 -25.52 16.87
C GLU A 400 31.78 -25.33 17.88
N PRO A 401 31.10 -26.42 18.30
CA PRO A 401 30.03 -26.34 19.28
C PRO A 401 30.43 -25.61 20.57
N GLY A 402 29.65 -24.62 21.00
CA GLY A 402 29.92 -23.85 22.21
C GLY A 402 31.06 -22.83 22.09
N GLU A 403 31.66 -22.65 20.90
CA GLU A 403 32.72 -21.68 20.64
C GLU A 403 32.12 -20.30 20.33
N THR A 404 32.74 -19.25 20.85
CA THR A 404 32.40 -17.85 20.47
C THR A 404 33.35 -17.37 19.38
N ALA A 405 32.79 -17.01 18.22
CA ALA A 405 33.50 -16.43 17.09
C ALA A 405 33.26 -14.92 17.01
N ALA A 406 34.28 -14.10 17.18
CA ALA A 406 34.24 -12.66 17.03
C ALA A 406 34.60 -12.25 15.58
N LEU A 407 33.69 -11.56 14.89
CA LEU A 407 33.95 -10.96 13.59
C LEU A 407 34.48 -9.53 13.79
N VAL A 408 35.70 -9.28 13.33
CA VAL A 408 36.40 -8.00 13.49
C VAL A 408 36.81 -7.46 12.13
N GLY A 409 36.87 -6.16 11.98
CA GLY A 409 37.30 -5.52 10.74
C GLY A 409 36.71 -4.11 10.59
N PRO A 410 37.18 -3.34 9.64
CA PRO A 410 36.65 -1.98 9.38
C PRO A 410 35.19 -1.98 8.98
N THR A 411 34.55 -0.80 9.04
CA THR A 411 33.17 -0.63 8.52
C THR A 411 33.14 -0.94 7.02
N GLY A 412 32.13 -1.67 6.58
CA GLY A 412 32.01 -2.11 5.19
C GLY A 412 32.79 -3.38 4.82
N ALA A 413 33.46 -4.05 5.79
CA ALA A 413 34.21 -5.28 5.53
C ALA A 413 33.34 -6.54 5.31
N GLY A 414 32.01 -6.45 5.38
CA GLY A 414 31.10 -7.58 5.17
C GLY A 414 30.68 -8.34 6.44
N LYS A 415 31.04 -7.88 7.65
CA LYS A 415 30.74 -8.56 8.92
C LYS A 415 29.25 -8.88 9.12
N SER A 416 28.39 -7.85 9.03
CA SER A 416 26.93 -8.04 9.21
C SER A 416 26.31 -8.87 8.06
N THR A 417 26.92 -8.83 6.86
CA THR A 417 26.52 -9.67 5.74
C THR A 417 26.75 -11.15 6.03
N VAL A 418 27.93 -11.50 6.58
CA VAL A 418 28.23 -12.89 7.00
C VAL A 418 27.17 -13.40 7.98
N LEU A 419 26.75 -12.60 8.97
CA LEU A 419 25.69 -12.98 9.92
C LEU A 419 24.31 -13.09 9.28
N LYS A 420 23.98 -12.20 8.35
CA LYS A 420 22.69 -12.25 7.61
C LYS A 420 22.59 -13.51 6.74
N LEU A 421 23.70 -13.98 6.17
CA LEU A 421 23.76 -15.21 5.40
C LEU A 421 23.52 -16.45 6.27
N LEU A 422 24.04 -16.49 7.52
CA LEU A 422 23.74 -17.58 8.46
C LEU A 422 22.25 -17.69 8.80
N LEU A 423 21.58 -16.53 8.96
CA LEU A 423 20.12 -16.46 9.17
C LEU A 423 19.31 -16.75 7.90
N ARG A 424 20.02 -17.01 6.79
CA ARG A 424 19.45 -17.14 5.46
C ARG A 424 18.44 -16.02 5.20
N MET A 425 18.86 -14.77 5.44
CA MET A 425 18.13 -13.57 4.98
C MET A 425 18.33 -13.36 3.48
N TYR A 426 19.46 -13.88 2.97
CA TYR A 426 19.85 -13.95 1.57
C TYR A 426 20.47 -15.32 1.31
N ASP A 427 20.35 -15.85 0.11
CA ASP A 427 21.09 -17.04 -0.32
C ASP A 427 22.48 -16.64 -0.82
N VAL A 428 23.46 -17.51 -0.65
CA VAL A 428 24.84 -17.30 -1.13
C VAL A 428 24.88 -17.45 -2.67
N ASP A 429 25.72 -16.65 -3.34
CA ASP A 429 25.94 -16.75 -4.79
C ASP A 429 26.80 -17.95 -5.13
N GLU A 430 27.89 -18.17 -4.35
CA GLU A 430 28.79 -19.31 -4.48
C GLU A 430 29.15 -19.86 -3.08
N GLY A 431 29.50 -21.13 -3.02
CA GLY A 431 29.85 -21.82 -1.76
C GLY A 431 28.60 -22.29 -1.00
N GLU A 432 28.80 -22.60 0.28
CA GLU A 432 27.73 -23.11 1.14
C GLU A 432 27.97 -22.79 2.62
N ILE A 433 26.87 -22.74 3.39
CA ILE A 433 26.88 -22.61 4.85
C ILE A 433 26.22 -23.85 5.43
N ARG A 434 26.88 -24.53 6.34
CA ARG A 434 26.36 -25.76 6.96
C ARG A 434 26.25 -25.60 8.48
N ILE A 435 25.20 -26.17 9.04
CA ILE A 435 25.02 -26.36 10.48
C ILE A 435 24.95 -27.85 10.75
N ASP A 436 25.89 -28.37 11.56
CA ASP A 436 26.09 -29.80 11.83
C ASP A 436 26.10 -30.66 10.55
N GLY A 437 26.75 -30.11 9.49
CA GLY A 437 26.91 -30.78 8.19
C GLY A 437 25.69 -30.68 7.25
N GLN A 438 24.59 -30.00 7.66
CA GLN A 438 23.40 -29.75 6.85
C GLN A 438 23.48 -28.36 6.21
N ASP A 439 23.37 -28.26 4.89
CA ASP A 439 23.33 -26.97 4.19
C ASP A 439 22.07 -26.21 4.60
N VAL A 440 22.20 -24.93 4.95
CA VAL A 440 21.07 -24.07 5.34
C VAL A 440 20.02 -23.90 4.24
N ARG A 441 20.38 -24.20 2.99
CA ARG A 441 19.46 -24.17 1.83
C ARG A 441 18.57 -25.41 1.73
N ASP A 442 18.98 -26.52 2.32
CA ASP A 442 18.30 -27.82 2.24
C ASP A 442 17.37 -28.09 3.43
N VAL A 443 17.17 -27.11 4.31
CA VAL A 443 16.32 -27.20 5.50
C VAL A 443 15.25 -26.12 5.51
N SER A 444 14.14 -26.35 6.25
CA SER A 444 13.06 -25.36 6.37
C SER A 444 13.57 -24.08 7.05
N LEU A 445 13.21 -22.91 6.48
CA LEU A 445 13.58 -21.61 7.05
C LEU A 445 13.08 -21.44 8.49
N ARG A 446 11.95 -22.03 8.78
CA ARG A 446 11.35 -21.98 10.11
C ARG A 446 12.22 -22.67 11.13
N SER A 447 12.65 -23.91 10.88
CA SER A 447 13.51 -24.67 11.80
C SER A 447 14.90 -24.01 11.94
N LEU A 448 15.49 -23.58 10.81
CA LEU A 448 16.74 -22.83 10.79
C LEU A 448 16.67 -21.60 11.70
N ARG A 449 15.66 -20.75 11.48
CA ARG A 449 15.52 -19.52 12.26
C ARG A 449 15.04 -19.76 13.69
N GLN A 450 14.44 -20.90 14.00
CA GLN A 450 14.13 -21.30 15.37
C GLN A 450 15.39 -21.65 16.17
N SER A 451 16.36 -22.33 15.57
CA SER A 451 17.61 -22.71 16.23
C SER A 451 18.62 -21.57 16.38
N ILE A 452 18.38 -20.40 15.73
CA ILE A 452 19.28 -19.25 15.82
C ILE A 452 18.61 -18.10 16.57
N GLY A 453 19.20 -17.64 17.67
CA GLY A 453 18.83 -16.40 18.37
C GLY A 453 19.55 -15.22 17.74
N TYR A 454 18.84 -14.12 17.46
CA TYR A 454 19.41 -12.92 16.87
C TYR A 454 19.17 -11.69 17.76
N VAL A 455 20.25 -11.02 18.14
CA VAL A 455 20.22 -9.72 18.81
C VAL A 455 20.91 -8.71 17.89
N GLY A 456 20.12 -7.88 17.23
CA GLY A 456 20.62 -6.91 16.26
C GLY A 456 21.05 -5.58 16.89
N GLN A 457 21.76 -4.78 16.10
CA GLN A 457 22.19 -3.42 16.44
C GLN A 457 21.00 -2.50 16.70
N ASP A 458 20.03 -2.49 15.76
CA ASP A 458 18.78 -1.74 15.90
C ASP A 458 17.72 -2.59 16.58
N THR A 459 17.43 -2.28 17.85
CA THR A 459 16.43 -2.99 18.64
C THR A 459 15.04 -2.47 18.35
N PHE A 460 14.27 -3.22 17.55
CA PHE A 460 12.90 -2.90 17.22
C PHE A 460 11.92 -3.50 18.25
N LEU A 461 11.01 -2.66 18.75
CA LEU A 461 9.87 -3.09 19.56
C LEU A 461 8.56 -2.84 18.82
N PHE A 462 7.79 -3.90 18.70
CA PHE A 462 6.42 -3.79 18.17
C PHE A 462 5.54 -3.01 19.13
N TYR A 463 4.57 -2.28 18.58
CA TYR A 463 3.54 -1.66 19.41
C TYR A 463 2.71 -2.76 20.08
N GLY A 464 2.83 -2.85 21.38
CA GLY A 464 2.25 -3.87 22.22
C GLY A 464 2.78 -3.76 23.65
N THR A 465 2.44 -4.71 24.49
CA THR A 465 2.95 -4.78 25.87
C THR A 465 4.43 -5.22 25.90
N VAL A 466 5.12 -4.94 26.98
CA VAL A 466 6.48 -5.48 27.21
C VAL A 466 6.45 -7.02 27.17
N ARG A 467 5.44 -7.64 27.78
CA ARG A 467 5.19 -9.08 27.75
C ARG A 467 5.14 -9.63 26.34
N GLU A 468 4.30 -9.04 25.46
CA GLU A 468 4.18 -9.45 24.05
C GLU A 468 5.48 -9.28 23.29
N ASN A 469 6.26 -8.26 23.59
CA ASN A 469 7.57 -8.04 22.97
C ASN A 469 8.62 -9.05 23.41
N ILE A 470 8.65 -9.48 24.66
CA ILE A 470 9.55 -10.55 25.13
C ILE A 470 9.12 -11.90 24.53
N ALA A 471 7.81 -12.19 24.54
CA ALA A 471 7.25 -13.44 24.00
C ALA A 471 7.22 -13.50 22.46
N TYR A 472 7.73 -12.47 21.77
CA TYR A 472 7.68 -12.42 20.31
C TYR A 472 8.52 -13.53 19.67
N GLY A 473 7.85 -14.47 18.97
CA GLY A 473 8.46 -15.68 18.42
C GLY A 473 8.28 -16.93 19.28
N THR A 474 7.92 -16.78 20.57
CA THR A 474 7.66 -17.88 21.51
C THR A 474 6.32 -17.64 22.23
N PHE A 475 5.25 -17.49 21.44
CA PHE A 475 3.91 -17.08 21.92
C PHE A 475 3.21 -18.07 22.87
N ILE A 476 3.79 -19.26 23.06
CA ILE A 476 3.28 -20.30 23.97
C ILE A 476 3.90 -20.20 25.37
N ALA A 477 4.89 -19.31 25.58
CA ALA A 477 5.57 -19.14 26.86
C ALA A 477 4.59 -18.63 27.93
N ASP A 478 4.72 -19.15 29.14
CA ASP A 478 3.94 -18.70 30.27
C ASP A 478 4.55 -17.46 30.95
N ASP A 479 3.83 -16.89 31.92
CA ASP A 479 4.25 -15.68 32.62
C ASP A 479 5.53 -15.88 33.43
N GLU A 480 5.76 -17.08 33.94
CA GLU A 480 6.93 -17.42 34.76
C GLU A 480 8.17 -17.49 33.87
N GLU A 481 8.09 -18.11 32.70
CA GLU A 481 9.15 -18.17 31.69
C GLU A 481 9.53 -16.77 31.18
N ILE A 482 8.54 -15.91 30.90
CA ILE A 482 8.78 -14.52 30.47
C ILE A 482 9.52 -13.72 31.55
N VAL A 483 9.13 -13.88 32.82
CA VAL A 483 9.78 -13.19 33.94
C VAL A 483 11.19 -13.70 34.17
N GLU A 484 11.46 -15.01 34.05
CA GLU A 484 12.80 -15.57 34.18
C GLU A 484 13.70 -15.09 33.03
N ALA A 485 13.22 -15.09 31.78
CA ALA A 485 13.94 -14.52 30.65
C ALA A 485 14.26 -13.03 30.87
N ALA A 486 13.33 -12.26 31.40
CA ALA A 486 13.56 -10.86 31.73
C ALA A 486 14.59 -10.66 32.87
N LYS A 487 14.68 -11.58 33.83
CA LYS A 487 15.69 -11.55 34.87
C LYS A 487 17.08 -11.86 34.32
N ALA A 488 17.20 -12.92 33.50
CA ALA A 488 18.46 -13.29 32.85
C ALA A 488 18.96 -12.16 31.94
N ALA A 489 18.05 -11.39 31.32
CA ALA A 489 18.39 -10.22 30.52
C ALA A 489 18.57 -8.93 31.36
N GLU A 490 18.64 -8.98 32.67
CA GLU A 490 18.73 -7.82 33.57
C GLU A 490 17.63 -6.76 33.29
N ALA A 491 16.48 -7.19 32.76
CA ALA A 491 15.37 -6.33 32.38
C ALA A 491 14.27 -6.24 33.45
N HIS A 492 14.14 -7.22 34.31
CA HIS A 492 13.04 -7.36 35.27
C HIS A 492 12.84 -6.13 36.15
N GLU A 493 13.91 -5.56 36.70
CA GLU A 493 13.83 -4.47 37.66
C GLU A 493 13.25 -3.21 37.00
N PHE A 494 13.77 -2.79 35.84
CA PHE A 494 13.21 -1.61 35.17
C PHE A 494 11.80 -1.85 34.65
N ILE A 495 11.46 -3.09 34.20
CA ILE A 495 10.10 -3.42 33.76
C ILE A 495 9.12 -3.27 34.90
N ARG A 496 9.46 -3.74 36.09
CA ARG A 496 8.62 -3.61 37.29
C ARG A 496 8.36 -2.14 37.67
N ASP A 497 9.32 -1.26 37.41
CA ASP A 497 9.22 0.18 37.68
C ASP A 497 8.42 0.95 36.61
N LEU A 498 8.02 0.32 35.49
CA LEU A 498 7.10 0.91 34.51
C LEU A 498 5.69 1.02 35.08
N PRO A 499 4.85 1.94 34.57
CA PRO A 499 3.53 2.21 35.12
C PRO A 499 2.62 1.00 35.31
N GLU A 500 2.67 0.04 34.35
CA GLU A 500 1.87 -1.20 34.35
C GLU A 500 2.76 -2.46 34.33
N GLY A 501 4.04 -2.33 34.66
CA GLY A 501 5.00 -3.42 34.64
C GLY A 501 5.09 -4.09 33.28
N TYR A 502 4.94 -5.42 33.22
CA TYR A 502 4.97 -6.20 31.99
C TYR A 502 3.81 -5.88 31.02
N ASP A 503 2.72 -5.32 31.50
CA ASP A 503 1.55 -4.94 30.68
C ASP A 503 1.66 -3.51 30.14
N THR A 504 2.77 -2.81 30.44
CA THR A 504 3.04 -1.47 29.89
C THR A 504 3.15 -1.52 28.38
N MET A 505 2.37 -0.67 27.70
CA MET A 505 2.42 -0.51 26.24
C MET A 505 3.70 0.21 25.82
N VAL A 506 4.46 -0.39 24.91
CA VAL A 506 5.73 0.12 24.34
C VAL A 506 5.66 0.19 22.82
N GLY A 507 6.74 0.62 22.16
CA GLY A 507 6.79 0.86 20.73
C GLY A 507 6.53 2.33 20.35
N GLU A 508 6.32 2.65 19.07
CA GLU A 508 6.25 4.04 18.58
C GLU A 508 5.17 4.91 19.26
N ARG A 509 4.08 4.32 19.72
CA ARG A 509 2.94 5.01 20.35
C ARG A 509 2.80 4.76 21.84
N GLY A 510 3.70 3.94 22.41
CA GLY A 510 3.71 3.61 23.85
C GLY A 510 4.71 4.43 24.65
N VAL A 511 5.06 3.92 25.83
CA VAL A 511 6.11 4.50 26.66
C VAL A 511 7.44 4.43 25.95
N LYS A 512 8.16 5.57 25.91
CA LYS A 512 9.51 5.61 25.32
C LYS A 512 10.51 5.00 26.28
N LEU A 513 11.14 3.93 25.84
CA LEU A 513 12.24 3.27 26.54
C LEU A 513 13.59 3.83 26.05
N SER A 514 14.60 3.80 26.94
CA SER A 514 15.98 4.12 26.55
C SER A 514 16.55 3.05 25.58
N GLY A 515 17.64 3.35 24.89
CA GLY A 515 18.35 2.37 24.03
C GLY A 515 18.68 1.08 24.77
N GLY A 516 19.29 1.19 25.94
CA GLY A 516 19.65 0.03 26.75
C GLY A 516 18.46 -0.75 27.33
N GLN A 517 17.31 -0.10 27.58
CA GLN A 517 16.08 -0.78 27.96
C GLN A 517 15.50 -1.61 26.83
N ARG A 518 15.46 -1.02 25.61
CA ARG A 518 15.04 -1.76 24.41
C ARG A 518 15.93 -2.97 24.15
N GLN A 519 17.23 -2.79 24.31
CA GLN A 519 18.20 -3.84 24.08
C GLN A 519 18.03 -5.01 25.05
N ARG A 520 17.85 -4.75 26.34
CA ARG A 520 17.59 -5.78 27.34
C ARG A 520 16.28 -6.54 27.08
N ILE A 521 15.25 -5.89 26.54
CA ILE A 521 14.04 -6.58 26.06
C ILE A 521 14.36 -7.48 24.86
N SER A 522 15.20 -7.04 23.94
CA SER A 522 15.64 -7.87 22.80
C SER A 522 16.46 -9.07 23.24
N ILE A 523 17.33 -8.90 24.25
CA ILE A 523 18.07 -10.02 24.87
C ILE A 523 17.10 -10.97 25.57
N ALA A 524 16.11 -10.47 26.33
CA ALA A 524 15.09 -11.31 26.97
C ALA A 524 14.31 -12.15 25.94
N ARG A 525 14.02 -11.58 24.76
CA ARG A 525 13.43 -12.31 23.63
C ARG A 525 14.31 -13.45 23.13
N ALA A 526 15.63 -13.22 23.04
CA ALA A 526 16.58 -14.24 22.64
C ALA A 526 16.76 -15.33 23.72
N VAL A 527 16.80 -14.95 25.00
CA VAL A 527 16.85 -15.90 26.15
C VAL A 527 15.61 -16.79 26.15
N LEU A 528 14.41 -16.21 26.01
CA LEU A 528 13.15 -16.98 26.03
C LEU A 528 13.04 -17.98 24.88
N LYS A 529 13.70 -17.70 23.77
CA LYS A 529 13.74 -18.58 22.61
C LYS A 529 14.60 -19.82 22.84
N ASP A 530 15.58 -19.73 23.71
CA ASP A 530 16.55 -20.77 24.07
C ASP A 530 17.22 -21.45 22.86
N PRO A 531 17.90 -20.69 21.97
CA PRO A 531 18.46 -21.20 20.74
C PRO A 531 19.82 -21.89 20.96
N GLU A 532 20.20 -22.84 20.07
CA GLU A 532 21.48 -23.50 20.07
C GLU A 532 22.62 -22.62 19.53
N ILE A 533 22.26 -21.66 18.63
CA ILE A 533 23.22 -20.74 18.00
C ILE A 533 22.77 -19.30 18.29
N LEU A 534 23.74 -18.44 18.63
CA LEU A 534 23.51 -17.02 18.87
C LEU A 534 24.22 -16.16 17.84
N VAL A 535 23.55 -15.11 17.41
CA VAL A 535 24.09 -14.07 16.54
C VAL A 535 23.88 -12.71 17.23
N LEU A 536 25.01 -12.07 17.56
CA LEU A 536 25.07 -10.80 18.28
C LEU A 536 25.67 -9.72 17.36
N ASP A 537 24.84 -8.79 16.87
CA ASP A 537 25.27 -7.70 15.99
C ASP A 537 25.34 -6.39 16.79
N GLU A 538 26.54 -5.95 17.19
CA GLU A 538 26.80 -4.71 17.94
C GLU A 538 25.90 -4.49 19.17
N ALA A 539 25.67 -5.53 19.94
CA ALA A 539 24.68 -5.54 21.02
C ALA A 539 24.90 -4.51 22.16
N THR A 540 25.89 -3.62 22.10
CA THR A 540 26.21 -2.64 23.16
C THR A 540 26.50 -1.22 22.63
N SER A 541 26.09 -0.86 21.39
CA SER A 541 26.26 0.48 20.86
C SER A 541 25.29 1.48 21.52
N ASP A 542 25.76 2.73 21.75
CA ASP A 542 24.95 3.87 22.21
C ASP A 542 24.29 3.78 23.61
N VAL A 543 24.86 3.04 24.54
CA VAL A 543 24.37 2.96 25.93
C VAL A 543 25.39 3.54 26.94
N ASP A 544 24.89 4.01 28.09
CA ASP A 544 25.74 4.48 29.18
C ASP A 544 26.49 3.30 29.84
N THR A 545 27.61 3.59 30.50
CA THR A 545 28.55 2.59 31.06
C THR A 545 27.89 1.66 32.08
N GLU A 546 26.93 2.13 32.89
CA GLU A 546 26.26 1.30 33.90
C GLU A 546 25.30 0.30 33.19
N THR A 547 24.52 0.79 32.26
CA THR A 547 23.65 -0.07 31.42
C THR A 547 24.44 -1.05 30.58
N GLU A 548 25.61 -0.63 30.06
CA GLU A 548 26.51 -1.49 29.32
C GLU A 548 26.98 -2.69 30.15
N MET A 549 27.40 -2.51 31.42
CA MET A 549 27.80 -3.60 32.31
C MET A 549 26.65 -4.59 32.53
N LEU A 550 25.41 -4.12 32.65
CA LEU A 550 24.25 -5.00 32.81
C LEU A 550 24.00 -5.81 31.52
N ILE A 551 24.09 -5.17 30.36
CA ILE A 551 23.93 -5.86 29.07
C ILE A 551 25.04 -6.92 28.89
N GLN A 552 26.30 -6.55 29.16
CA GLN A 552 27.40 -7.49 29.03
C GLN A 552 27.21 -8.73 29.92
N ARG A 553 26.82 -8.55 31.17
CA ARG A 553 26.51 -9.64 32.10
C ARG A 553 25.39 -10.55 31.58
N SER A 554 24.33 -9.97 31.00
CA SER A 554 23.24 -10.75 30.39
C SER A 554 23.72 -11.52 29.16
N LEU A 555 24.63 -10.95 28.37
CA LEU A 555 25.21 -11.60 27.20
C LEU A 555 26.13 -12.74 27.61
N ASP A 556 26.98 -12.55 28.62
CA ASP A 556 27.86 -13.60 29.15
C ASP A 556 27.05 -14.82 29.62
N GLU A 557 25.94 -14.61 30.34
CA GLU A 557 25.02 -15.67 30.74
C GLU A 557 24.32 -16.34 29.54
N LEU A 558 23.94 -15.53 28.53
CA LEU A 558 23.26 -16.04 27.34
C LEU A 558 24.18 -16.87 26.44
N THR A 559 25.48 -16.56 26.37
CA THR A 559 26.46 -17.24 25.49
C THR A 559 26.98 -18.53 26.06
N GLU A 560 26.80 -18.81 27.38
CA GLU A 560 27.29 -19.99 28.04
C GLU A 560 26.72 -21.27 27.38
N ASP A 561 27.61 -22.20 27.02
CA ASP A 561 27.28 -23.47 26.34
C ASP A 561 26.62 -23.34 24.95
N ARG A 562 26.69 -22.18 24.27
CA ARG A 562 26.10 -21.95 22.95
C ARG A 562 27.15 -21.53 21.92
N THR A 563 26.97 -21.98 20.69
CA THR A 563 27.77 -21.50 19.57
C THR A 563 27.38 -20.05 19.27
N THR A 564 28.34 -19.12 19.40
CA THR A 564 28.04 -17.68 19.33
C THR A 564 28.85 -17.00 18.23
N PHE A 565 28.18 -16.19 17.45
CA PHE A 565 28.77 -15.25 16.50
C PHE A 565 28.54 -13.83 17.00
N ALA A 566 29.61 -13.05 17.17
CA ALA A 566 29.53 -11.69 17.63
C ALA A 566 30.26 -10.73 16.68
N ILE A 567 29.58 -9.65 16.23
CA ILE A 567 30.30 -8.49 15.68
C ILE A 567 30.75 -7.66 16.86
N ALA A 568 32.06 -7.67 17.05
CA ALA A 568 32.64 -7.06 18.22
C ALA A 568 33.21 -5.67 17.91
N HIS A 569 32.60 -4.66 18.52
CA HIS A 569 33.13 -3.28 18.59
C HIS A 569 33.67 -2.95 19.99
N ARG A 570 33.71 -3.92 20.90
CA ARG A 570 34.21 -3.79 22.29
C ARG A 570 35.36 -4.75 22.57
N LEU A 571 36.38 -4.20 23.21
CA LEU A 571 37.61 -4.93 23.56
C LEU A 571 37.34 -6.19 24.41
N SER A 572 36.35 -6.12 25.34
CA SER A 572 35.99 -7.27 26.19
C SER A 572 35.47 -8.45 25.37
N THR A 573 34.51 -8.22 24.50
CA THR A 573 33.90 -9.25 23.65
C THR A 573 34.93 -9.90 22.70
N ILE A 574 35.87 -9.10 22.18
CA ILE A 574 36.92 -9.57 21.28
C ILE A 574 37.94 -10.44 22.05
N LYS A 575 38.33 -10.00 23.26
CA LYS A 575 39.39 -10.65 24.03
C LYS A 575 39.01 -12.04 24.51
N ASP A 576 37.77 -12.20 24.90
CA ASP A 576 37.26 -13.43 25.51
C ASP A 576 36.73 -14.44 24.47
N ALA A 577 36.72 -14.07 23.16
CA ALA A 577 36.34 -14.96 22.08
C ALA A 577 37.41 -16.03 21.81
N GLU A 578 36.99 -17.30 21.70
CA GLU A 578 37.87 -18.43 21.38
C GLU A 578 38.41 -18.31 19.96
N ARG A 579 37.64 -17.72 19.05
CA ARG A 579 38.00 -17.50 17.65
C ARG A 579 37.74 -16.08 17.22
N ILE A 580 38.72 -15.44 16.65
CA ILE A 580 38.61 -14.13 16.01
C ILE A 580 38.80 -14.31 14.51
N VAL A 581 37.84 -13.81 13.73
CA VAL A 581 37.89 -13.81 12.27
C VAL A 581 37.97 -12.35 11.82
N VAL A 582 39.07 -11.98 11.18
CA VAL A 582 39.33 -10.62 10.73
C VAL A 582 39.01 -10.49 9.26
N LEU A 583 38.03 -9.64 8.96
CA LEU A 583 37.54 -9.35 7.62
C LEU A 583 38.09 -8.02 7.11
N GLU A 584 38.60 -8.03 5.88
CA GLU A 584 38.95 -6.82 5.12
C GLU A 584 38.55 -7.01 3.65
N ASP A 585 37.86 -6.03 3.09
CA ASP A 585 37.38 -6.04 1.70
C ASP A 585 36.66 -7.34 1.33
N GLY A 586 35.76 -7.83 2.20
CA GLY A 586 34.95 -9.03 1.97
C GLY A 586 35.69 -10.35 2.13
N ARG A 587 36.95 -10.34 2.52
CA ARG A 587 37.78 -11.55 2.65
C ARG A 587 38.31 -11.72 4.06
N ILE A 588 38.57 -12.96 4.46
CA ILE A 588 39.29 -13.25 5.71
C ILE A 588 40.79 -12.99 5.48
N VAL A 589 41.34 -12.04 6.23
CA VAL A 589 42.78 -11.71 6.18
C VAL A 589 43.56 -12.36 7.32
N GLU A 590 42.93 -12.56 8.47
CA GLU A 590 43.53 -13.19 9.66
C GLU A 590 42.44 -13.96 10.40
N HIS A 591 42.83 -15.04 11.07
CA HIS A 591 41.99 -15.76 12.03
C HIS A 591 42.86 -16.43 13.11
N GLY A 592 42.37 -16.52 14.33
CA GLY A 592 43.11 -17.12 15.44
C GLY A 592 42.59 -16.65 16.80
N GLY A 593 43.31 -16.93 17.85
CA GLY A 593 43.04 -16.42 19.19
C GLY A 593 43.60 -15.01 19.41
N HIS A 594 43.12 -14.32 20.44
CA HIS A 594 43.52 -12.96 20.79
C HIS A 594 45.02 -12.74 20.87
N ASP A 595 45.71 -13.55 21.68
CA ASP A 595 47.16 -13.41 21.93
C ASP A 595 47.99 -13.71 20.66
N GLU A 596 47.58 -14.70 19.88
CA GLU A 596 48.21 -15.08 18.62
C GLU A 596 48.14 -13.95 17.58
N LEU A 597 46.96 -13.31 17.42
CA LEU A 597 46.75 -12.24 16.46
C LEU A 597 47.46 -10.93 16.88
N LEU A 598 47.61 -10.69 18.19
CA LEU A 598 48.43 -9.58 18.68
C LEU A 598 49.90 -9.78 18.37
N GLU A 599 50.45 -11.02 18.60
CA GLU A 599 51.85 -11.34 18.30
C GLU A 599 52.16 -11.24 16.80
N ASN A 600 51.19 -11.55 15.93
CA ASN A 600 51.33 -11.47 14.47
C ASN A 600 51.46 -10.04 13.97
N GLY A 601 51.01 -9.05 14.75
CA GLY A 601 51.15 -7.60 14.41
C GLY A 601 50.41 -7.17 13.13
N GLY A 602 49.37 -7.88 12.75
CA GLY A 602 48.57 -7.64 11.54
C GLY A 602 47.46 -6.61 11.73
N LEU A 603 46.41 -6.70 10.91
CA LEU A 603 45.27 -5.78 10.95
C LEU A 603 44.57 -5.80 12.32
N TYR A 604 44.42 -7.01 12.91
CA TYR A 604 43.83 -7.16 14.23
C TYR A 604 44.59 -6.38 15.31
N ALA A 605 45.91 -6.51 15.38
CA ALA A 605 46.75 -5.82 16.36
C ALA A 605 46.64 -4.29 16.23
N HIS A 606 46.53 -3.77 15.00
CA HIS A 606 46.35 -2.34 14.76
C HIS A 606 44.95 -1.87 15.20
N LEU A 607 43.88 -2.60 14.85
CA LEU A 607 42.50 -2.25 15.27
C LEU A 607 42.38 -2.31 16.80
N TRP A 608 42.98 -3.32 17.44
CA TRP A 608 43.05 -3.44 18.90
C TRP A 608 43.78 -2.25 19.52
N GLY A 609 45.00 -1.90 19.03
CA GLY A 609 45.79 -0.80 19.54
C GLY A 609 45.09 0.56 19.47
N VAL A 610 44.36 0.81 18.39
CA VAL A 610 43.53 2.05 18.27
C VAL A 610 42.43 2.05 19.32
N GLN A 611 41.68 0.94 19.48
CA GLN A 611 40.62 0.85 20.47
C GLN A 611 41.12 0.88 21.93
N ALA A 612 42.29 0.30 22.20
CA ALA A 612 42.91 0.35 23.50
C ALA A 612 43.52 1.71 23.87
N GLY A 613 43.57 2.65 22.88
CA GLY A 613 44.23 3.94 23.07
C GLY A 613 45.76 3.86 23.13
N GLU A 614 46.36 2.79 22.62
CA GLU A 614 47.79 2.59 22.54
C GLU A 614 48.39 3.15 21.26
N ILE A 615 47.58 3.35 20.24
CA ILE A 615 47.92 3.94 18.93
C ILE A 615 46.91 5.04 18.63
N ASP A 616 47.41 6.25 18.35
CA ASP A 616 46.55 7.43 18.06
C ASP A 616 45.91 7.36 16.65
N GLU A 617 46.58 6.68 15.70
CA GLU A 617 46.10 6.62 14.29
C GLU A 617 46.48 5.24 13.67
N LEU A 618 45.65 4.73 12.77
CA LEU A 618 45.99 3.59 11.92
C LEU A 618 47.14 3.96 10.95
N PRO A 619 48.03 3.02 10.55
CA PRO A 619 49.03 3.27 9.53
C PRO A 619 48.45 3.84 8.23
N GLU A 620 49.23 4.73 7.56
CA GLU A 620 48.77 5.44 6.33
C GLU A 620 48.20 4.49 5.27
N GLU A 621 48.76 3.31 5.13
CA GLU A 621 48.29 2.27 4.18
C GLU A 621 46.83 1.83 4.44
N PHE A 622 46.43 1.74 5.71
CA PHE A 622 45.07 1.40 6.09
C PHE A 622 44.11 2.58 5.89
N ILE A 623 44.57 3.80 6.18
CA ILE A 623 43.78 5.02 5.96
C ILE A 623 43.53 5.25 4.46
N GLU A 624 44.54 5.05 3.60
CA GLU A 624 44.37 5.14 2.14
C GLU A 624 43.40 4.09 1.59
N ARG A 625 43.42 2.86 2.12
CA ARG A 625 42.47 1.80 1.74
C ARG A 625 41.04 2.14 2.16
N ALA A 626 40.87 2.67 3.39
CA ALA A 626 39.55 3.13 3.88
C ALA A 626 38.99 4.28 3.02
N ALA A 627 39.82 5.26 2.65
CA ALA A 627 39.41 6.37 1.78
C ALA A 627 39.00 5.91 0.37
N LYS A 628 39.71 4.92 -0.20
CA LYS A 628 39.33 4.34 -1.48
C LYS A 628 38.00 3.57 -1.43
N ARG A 629 37.68 2.91 -0.29
CA ARG A 629 36.41 2.25 -0.07
C ARG A 629 35.25 3.24 0.00
N GLN A 630 35.42 4.30 0.79
CA GLN A 630 34.39 5.33 0.92
C GLN A 630 34.07 5.98 -0.42
N ALA A 631 35.08 6.22 -1.25
CA ALA A 631 34.91 6.73 -2.60
C ALA A 631 34.19 5.74 -3.55
N ARG A 632 34.33 4.43 -3.36
CA ARG A 632 33.60 3.41 -4.13
C ARG A 632 32.13 3.33 -3.71
N THR A 633 31.85 3.38 -2.40
CA THR A 633 30.48 3.36 -1.86
C THR A 633 29.69 4.61 -2.27
N GLU A 634 30.36 5.78 -2.34
CA GLU A 634 29.76 7.02 -2.83
C GLU A 634 29.51 7.02 -4.36
N ALA A 635 30.35 6.33 -5.12
CA ALA A 635 30.20 6.21 -6.58
C ALA A 635 29.17 5.16 -7.02
N GLY A 636 28.80 4.22 -6.15
CA GLY A 636 27.74 3.23 -6.40
C GLY A 636 26.33 3.69 -5.96
N ASN A 637 26.24 4.83 -5.27
CA ASN A 637 24.96 5.44 -4.84
C ASN A 637 24.49 6.59 -5.73
N ASP A 638 25.21 6.93 -6.81
CA ASP A 638 24.82 7.89 -7.85
C ASP A 638 24.28 7.15 -9.09
#